data_aa84930dd3e7534d24270de2f492f6c2
#
_entry.id   aa84930dd3e7534d24270de2f492f6c2
#
_cell.length_a   1.000
_cell.length_b   1.000
_cell.length_c   1.000
_cell.angle_alpha   90.00
_cell.angle_beta   90.00
_cell.angle_gamma   90.00
#
_symmetry.space_group_name_H-M   'P 1'
#
loop_
_entity.id
_entity.type
_entity.pdbx_description
1 polymer ?
#
loop_
_entity_poly.entity_id
_entity_poly.type
_entity_poly.pdbx_seq_one_letter_code
_entity_poly.pdbx_strand_id
1 'polypeptide(L)'
;GLSSQQQTDFANAFIHPIRNSDNTLHFLVIQKDGTVTICDSAGTVKSLTNNGSSYLSGLTNPSTELTATTVADFTFLVNKTKTVAQSTNASPTRNPEALVHVAKSDYSVTYTLSITKGGQTYTREISTMASVQDSTADSADAEKSIQTDRIASNLRYNTTTETAYYGTTSGASIPGINFALYGNVIHIYGSSSNDDFTLEATDSRGGEHLRVFKGETPDFKKLPTQSPENFVIKVSGDNTKGQDDFYVKFNTNVTNGRPVWKETIKSGIRTTIDPSTMPHTLTYDGSAYTLGTQAYDDRLVGDDITNSFPSFIGEKINDVFFHRNRLGFLADENVIFSEAGEYFNFFSKTVVTLVDSAPIDVAVSNNQVSILRHAVPFNESLLLFSDFSQFRLSAEQLLTPETVSIDVTTRFEASLVAKPKGAGKYVYFPTKKGAFSGLREYFVDISTETNDASEITAHIPSYIAGTVKSMAASSNEDMVCLITDDDATVVYPYKFFYKGNDKLQSAWSQWKFSGSVRFMEFDQSDLFFVTQYGDKVALERMNFSRDDALSDTSFPVLLDRRVKLTGNDTLPYTDATAIYVTTAGAIVTASAAATFQAGGGTVYAGVPYTLIYRFSQQVFRNQKQPITTGRLQLKNMAVVYANTGFFNVVTVPHKNLPVASRTTYTRAFTGRVVGGGTNILGTVPLDTGTYRFGLQANAQNAQIELQSASHLPCSFQSAEVEAEFVLRSQRM
;
A
#
# COMPACT_ATOMS: atom_id res chain seq x y z
N GLY A 1 -27.17 -14.07 -7.35
CA GLY A 1 -26.55 -15.31 -6.87
C GLY A 1 -25.30 -15.67 -7.67
N LEU A 2 -24.35 -16.30 -7.02
CA LEU A 2 -23.11 -16.75 -7.67
C LEU A 2 -23.40 -18.04 -8.46
N SER A 3 -22.80 -18.17 -9.67
CA SER A 3 -22.76 -19.45 -10.38
C SER A 3 -21.96 -20.50 -9.57
N SER A 4 -22.12 -21.78 -9.88
CA SER A 4 -21.41 -22.87 -9.15
C SER A 4 -19.89 -22.68 -9.17
N GLN A 5 -19.33 -22.20 -10.29
CA GLN A 5 -17.89 -21.89 -10.38
C GLN A 5 -17.52 -20.70 -9.51
N GLN A 6 -18.29 -19.62 -9.56
CA GLN A 6 -18.06 -18.41 -8.75
C GLN A 6 -18.17 -18.71 -7.24
N GLN A 7 -19.06 -19.62 -6.80
CA GLN A 7 -19.15 -20.03 -5.39
C GLN A 7 -17.82 -20.59 -4.88
N THR A 8 -17.18 -21.45 -5.67
CA THR A 8 -15.88 -22.06 -5.32
C THR A 8 -14.77 -21.01 -5.37
N ASP A 9 -14.75 -20.19 -6.41
CA ASP A 9 -13.72 -19.20 -6.66
C ASP A 9 -13.80 -17.99 -5.69
N PHE A 10 -14.99 -17.69 -5.15
CA PHE A 10 -15.21 -16.57 -4.21
C PHE A 10 -14.39 -16.70 -2.91
N ALA A 11 -13.98 -17.92 -2.55
CA ALA A 11 -13.07 -18.16 -1.43
C ALA A 11 -11.73 -17.40 -1.56
N ASN A 12 -11.34 -17.10 -2.79
CA ASN A 12 -10.10 -16.41 -3.14
C ASN A 12 -10.35 -15.03 -3.78
N ALA A 13 -11.55 -14.46 -3.65
CA ALA A 13 -11.83 -13.11 -4.12
C ALA A 13 -10.96 -12.08 -3.37
N PHE A 14 -10.51 -11.07 -4.09
CA PHE A 14 -9.87 -9.90 -3.48
C PHE A 14 -10.95 -8.96 -2.97
N ILE A 15 -10.84 -8.56 -1.72
CA ILE A 15 -11.78 -7.61 -1.09
C ILE A 15 -10.97 -6.50 -0.43
N HIS A 16 -11.32 -5.25 -0.75
CA HIS A 16 -10.63 -4.06 -0.24
C HIS A 16 -11.64 -3.02 0.25
N PRO A 17 -11.47 -2.49 1.47
CA PRO A 17 -12.30 -1.39 1.97
C PRO A 17 -11.84 -0.08 1.35
N ILE A 18 -12.76 0.65 0.75
CA ILE A 18 -12.53 1.98 0.19
C ILE A 18 -13.15 2.99 1.14
N ARG A 19 -12.31 3.88 1.67
CA ARG A 19 -12.79 5.03 2.43
C ARG A 19 -12.58 6.28 1.58
N ASN A 20 -13.68 6.80 1.06
CA ASN A 20 -13.70 7.97 0.21
C ASN A 20 -13.45 9.26 1.01
N SER A 21 -13.23 10.36 0.30
CA SER A 21 -12.98 11.69 0.89
C SER A 21 -14.15 12.21 1.73
N ASP A 22 -15.38 11.80 1.43
CA ASP A 22 -16.59 12.07 2.21
C ASP A 22 -16.75 11.18 3.47
N ASN A 23 -15.73 10.37 3.77
CA ASN A 23 -15.70 9.39 4.86
C ASN A 23 -16.71 8.23 4.73
N THR A 24 -17.28 8.01 3.56
CA THR A 24 -18.10 6.83 3.29
C THR A 24 -17.25 5.59 3.11
N LEU A 25 -17.71 4.46 3.65
CA LEU A 25 -17.05 3.17 3.51
C LEU A 25 -17.74 2.37 2.42
N HIS A 26 -16.98 1.97 1.41
CA HIS A 26 -17.40 1.07 0.35
C HIS A 26 -16.49 -0.17 0.33
N PHE A 27 -16.96 -1.25 -0.30
CA PHE A 27 -16.19 -2.49 -0.44
C PHE A 27 -16.02 -2.84 -1.90
N LEU A 28 -14.77 -2.93 -2.35
CA LEU A 28 -14.37 -3.43 -3.65
C LEU A 28 -14.21 -4.95 -3.58
N VAL A 29 -14.85 -5.67 -4.46
CA VAL A 29 -14.74 -7.12 -4.60
C VAL A 29 -14.31 -7.47 -6.02
N ILE A 30 -13.20 -8.19 -6.17
CA ILE A 30 -12.70 -8.67 -7.47
C ILE A 30 -12.62 -10.20 -7.42
N GLN A 31 -13.36 -10.85 -8.33
CA GLN A 31 -13.39 -12.29 -8.44
C GLN A 31 -12.35 -12.79 -9.43
N LYS A 32 -12.11 -14.10 -9.43
CA LYS A 32 -11.13 -14.78 -10.29
C LYS A 32 -11.40 -14.60 -11.80
N ASP A 33 -12.65 -14.50 -12.18
CA ASP A 33 -13.07 -14.25 -13.56
C ASP A 33 -12.90 -12.80 -14.02
N GLY A 34 -12.36 -11.92 -13.15
CA GLY A 34 -12.19 -10.50 -13.40
C GLY A 34 -13.45 -9.67 -13.15
N THR A 35 -14.53 -10.26 -12.65
CA THR A 35 -15.72 -9.53 -12.25
C THR A 35 -15.41 -8.61 -11.07
N VAL A 36 -15.71 -7.32 -11.24
CA VAL A 36 -15.53 -6.28 -10.24
C VAL A 36 -16.88 -5.81 -9.74
N THR A 37 -17.09 -5.82 -8.44
CA THR A 37 -18.31 -5.32 -7.79
C THR A 37 -17.91 -4.35 -6.67
N ILE A 38 -18.62 -3.24 -6.55
CA ILE A 38 -18.44 -2.27 -5.47
C ILE A 38 -19.78 -2.05 -4.81
N CYS A 39 -19.83 -2.11 -3.47
CA CYS A 39 -21.02 -1.80 -2.70
C CYS A 39 -20.69 -0.84 -1.55
N ASP A 40 -21.69 -0.07 -1.12
CA ASP A 40 -21.58 0.74 0.08
C ASP A 40 -21.77 -0.10 1.35
N SER A 41 -21.62 0.53 2.52
CA SER A 41 -21.79 -0.12 3.83
C SER A 41 -23.22 -0.64 4.10
N ALA A 42 -24.20 -0.21 3.33
CA ALA A 42 -25.57 -0.74 3.35
C ALA A 42 -25.78 -1.94 2.40
N GLY A 43 -24.74 -2.31 1.62
CA GLY A 43 -24.80 -3.38 0.64
C GLY A 43 -25.36 -2.96 -0.73
N THR A 44 -25.57 -1.67 -0.99
CA THR A 44 -26.06 -1.17 -2.28
C THR A 44 -24.91 -1.16 -3.29
N VAL A 45 -25.12 -1.84 -4.41
CA VAL A 45 -24.12 -1.90 -5.49
C VAL A 45 -24.02 -0.55 -6.20
N LYS A 46 -22.80 -0.06 -6.37
CA LYS A 46 -22.48 1.20 -7.06
C LYS A 46 -22.22 0.96 -8.55
N SER A 47 -22.51 1.97 -9.36
CA SER A 47 -22.19 1.95 -10.79
C SER A 47 -20.68 1.92 -11.00
N LEU A 48 -20.24 1.10 -11.96
CA LEU A 48 -18.82 0.92 -12.29
C LEU A 48 -18.61 0.94 -13.80
N THR A 49 -17.73 1.82 -14.28
CA THR A 49 -17.15 1.74 -15.62
C THR A 49 -15.81 1.02 -15.53
N ASN A 50 -15.72 -0.20 -16.07
CA ASN A 50 -14.51 -1.02 -15.99
C ASN A 50 -13.74 -1.00 -17.32
N ASN A 51 -12.68 -0.19 -17.37
CA ASN A 51 -11.71 -0.14 -18.48
C ASN A 51 -10.43 -0.94 -18.17
N GLY A 52 -10.37 -1.61 -17.00
CA GLY A 52 -9.22 -2.37 -16.52
C GLY A 52 -9.30 -3.88 -16.68
N SER A 53 -10.23 -4.40 -17.48
CA SER A 53 -10.48 -5.85 -17.62
C SER A 53 -9.26 -6.63 -18.09
N SER A 54 -8.42 -6.08 -18.97
CA SER A 54 -7.16 -6.71 -19.42
C SER A 54 -6.11 -6.83 -18.31
N TYR A 55 -6.07 -5.87 -17.41
CA TYR A 55 -5.17 -5.87 -16.26
C TYR A 55 -5.54 -6.95 -15.25
N LEU A 56 -6.84 -7.24 -15.12
CA LEU A 56 -7.40 -8.26 -14.23
C LEU A 56 -7.51 -9.65 -14.86
N SER A 57 -7.11 -9.80 -16.13
CA SER A 57 -7.18 -11.08 -16.80
C SER A 57 -6.10 -12.06 -16.32
N GLY A 58 -6.45 -13.36 -16.24
CA GLY A 58 -5.51 -14.43 -15.90
C GLY A 58 -5.24 -14.60 -14.40
N LEU A 59 -6.01 -13.96 -13.53
CA LEU A 59 -5.93 -14.15 -12.09
C LEU A 59 -6.30 -15.61 -11.72
N THR A 60 -5.53 -16.19 -10.80
CA THR A 60 -5.76 -17.54 -10.25
C THR A 60 -6.24 -17.47 -8.81
N ASN A 61 -5.67 -16.56 -8.02
CA ASN A 61 -6.00 -16.31 -6.64
C ASN A 61 -5.96 -14.78 -6.36
N PRO A 62 -7.03 -14.04 -6.67
CA PRO A 62 -7.07 -12.59 -6.52
C PRO A 62 -6.70 -12.10 -5.13
N SER A 63 -7.07 -12.82 -4.06
CA SER A 63 -6.79 -12.42 -2.66
C SER A 63 -5.30 -12.32 -2.34
N THR A 64 -4.44 -13.05 -3.06
CA THR A 64 -2.98 -13.02 -2.89
C THR A 64 -2.27 -12.29 -4.03
N GLU A 65 -2.88 -12.23 -5.21
CA GLU A 65 -2.32 -11.66 -6.42
C GLU A 65 -2.60 -10.16 -6.56
N LEU A 66 -3.59 -9.64 -5.82
CA LEU A 66 -3.92 -8.21 -5.83
C LEU A 66 -3.57 -7.56 -4.49
N THR A 67 -3.30 -6.27 -4.52
CA THR A 67 -3.25 -5.38 -3.36
C THR A 67 -3.72 -4.00 -3.76
N ALA A 68 -4.23 -3.23 -2.80
CA ALA A 68 -4.70 -1.89 -3.07
C ALA A 68 -4.47 -0.96 -1.88
N THR A 69 -4.40 0.33 -2.16
CA THR A 69 -4.46 1.40 -1.16
C THR A 69 -5.36 2.51 -1.65
N THR A 70 -6.13 3.08 -0.73
CA THR A 70 -7.05 4.20 -1.04
C THR A 70 -6.50 5.48 -0.44
N VAL A 71 -6.44 6.52 -1.26
CA VAL A 71 -6.03 7.89 -0.88
C VAL A 71 -7.06 8.85 -1.44
N ALA A 72 -7.83 9.49 -0.57
CA ALA A 72 -8.99 10.30 -0.96
C ALA A 72 -9.93 9.51 -1.89
N ASP A 73 -10.21 10.02 -3.11
CA ASP A 73 -11.11 9.39 -4.07
C ASP A 73 -10.39 8.49 -5.09
N PHE A 74 -9.10 8.21 -4.86
CA PHE A 74 -8.30 7.31 -5.68
C PHE A 74 -7.98 6.02 -4.92
N THR A 75 -8.29 4.89 -5.52
CA THR A 75 -7.79 3.58 -5.07
C THR A 75 -6.80 3.05 -6.09
N PHE A 76 -5.55 2.89 -5.68
CA PHE A 76 -4.49 2.31 -6.49
C PHE A 76 -4.54 0.80 -6.37
N LEU A 77 -4.83 0.12 -7.47
CA LEU A 77 -4.94 -1.34 -7.55
C LEU A 77 -3.71 -1.92 -8.24
N VAL A 78 -3.00 -2.76 -7.53
CA VAL A 78 -1.80 -3.46 -8.01
C VAL A 78 -2.13 -4.92 -8.31
N ASN A 79 -1.76 -5.37 -9.50
CA ASN A 79 -1.71 -6.79 -9.85
C ASN A 79 -0.26 -7.29 -9.74
N LYS A 80 0.03 -8.03 -8.68
CA LYS A 80 1.37 -8.57 -8.36
C LYS A 80 1.88 -9.60 -9.36
N THR A 81 1.05 -10.06 -10.30
CA THR A 81 1.48 -10.99 -11.34
C THR A 81 2.06 -10.27 -12.56
N LYS A 82 1.80 -8.98 -12.72
CA LYS A 82 2.27 -8.17 -13.83
C LYS A 82 3.68 -7.68 -13.60
N THR A 83 4.55 -7.87 -14.59
CA THR A 83 5.88 -7.26 -14.63
C THR A 83 5.77 -5.90 -15.26
N VAL A 84 6.33 -4.89 -14.60
CA VAL A 84 6.28 -3.51 -15.10
C VAL A 84 7.25 -3.34 -16.26
N ALA A 85 6.83 -2.65 -17.31
CA ALA A 85 7.60 -2.46 -18.53
C ALA A 85 7.75 -0.97 -18.89
N GLN A 86 8.78 -0.68 -19.68
CA GLN A 86 8.92 0.60 -20.36
C GLN A 86 8.01 0.62 -21.60
N SER A 87 7.43 1.77 -21.88
CA SER A 87 6.75 2.03 -23.16
C SER A 87 7.76 2.04 -24.34
N THR A 88 7.24 1.93 -25.53
CA THR A 88 8.03 2.11 -26.76
C THR A 88 8.37 3.57 -27.07
N ASN A 89 7.76 4.53 -26.34
CA ASN A 89 8.01 5.95 -26.53
C ASN A 89 9.46 6.31 -26.20
N ALA A 90 10.06 7.12 -27.06
CA ALA A 90 11.43 7.58 -26.90
C ALA A 90 11.54 9.07 -27.24
N SER A 91 12.57 9.71 -26.68
CA SER A 91 12.93 11.07 -27.05
C SER A 91 13.30 11.13 -28.54
N PRO A 92 13.04 12.26 -29.21
CA PRO A 92 13.37 12.38 -30.64
C PRO A 92 14.84 12.07 -30.91
N THR A 93 15.08 11.24 -31.93
CA THR A 93 16.44 10.99 -32.44
C THR A 93 16.91 12.17 -33.27
N ARG A 94 18.19 12.47 -33.21
CA ARG A 94 18.81 13.53 -34.00
C ARG A 94 19.93 12.96 -34.85
N ASN A 95 20.07 13.52 -36.06
CA ASN A 95 21.22 13.21 -36.89
C ASN A 95 22.50 13.76 -36.26
N PRO A 96 23.68 13.23 -36.60
CA PRO A 96 24.96 13.81 -36.16
C PRO A 96 25.01 15.30 -36.45
N GLU A 97 25.27 16.12 -35.45
CA GLU A 97 25.24 17.58 -35.57
C GLU A 97 26.29 18.22 -34.68
N ALA A 98 26.68 19.44 -35.03
CA ALA A 98 27.62 20.24 -34.29
C ALA A 98 27.37 21.74 -34.49
N LEU A 99 27.81 22.55 -33.53
CA LEU A 99 27.89 23.99 -33.66
C LEU A 99 29.31 24.44 -33.73
N VAL A 100 29.59 25.38 -34.62
CA VAL A 100 30.86 26.12 -34.67
C VAL A 100 30.55 27.58 -34.36
N HIS A 101 31.05 28.08 -33.23
CA HIS A 101 30.77 29.42 -32.72
C HIS A 101 31.97 30.33 -32.83
N VAL A 102 31.84 31.38 -33.60
CA VAL A 102 32.81 32.48 -33.62
C VAL A 102 32.54 33.40 -32.42
N ALA A 103 33.16 33.05 -31.29
CA ALA A 103 32.90 33.67 -30.01
C ALA A 103 33.53 35.09 -29.88
N LYS A 104 34.68 35.26 -30.47
CA LYS A 104 35.42 36.52 -30.51
C LYS A 104 36.08 36.69 -31.87
N SER A 105 36.53 37.88 -32.17
CA SER A 105 37.32 38.18 -33.36
C SER A 105 38.36 39.27 -33.08
N ASP A 106 39.38 39.30 -33.90
CA ASP A 106 40.43 40.29 -33.84
C ASP A 106 41.04 40.47 -35.24
N TYR A 107 41.85 41.47 -35.43
CA TYR A 107 42.66 41.67 -36.64
C TYR A 107 43.77 40.66 -36.75
N SER A 108 44.15 40.30 -38.00
CA SER A 108 45.26 39.39 -38.29
C SER A 108 45.13 38.04 -37.61
N VAL A 109 43.89 37.49 -37.56
CA VAL A 109 43.60 36.13 -37.01
C VAL A 109 43.20 35.24 -38.14
N THR A 110 43.76 34.03 -38.16
CA THR A 110 43.37 32.97 -39.10
C THR A 110 42.46 31.97 -38.37
N TYR A 111 41.28 31.74 -38.93
CA TYR A 111 40.26 30.79 -38.46
C TYR A 111 40.25 29.60 -39.41
N THR A 112 40.51 28.41 -38.90
CA THR A 112 40.51 27.17 -39.70
C THR A 112 39.50 26.19 -39.12
N LEU A 113 38.66 25.65 -39.98
CA LEU A 113 37.67 24.62 -39.66
C LEU A 113 37.95 23.41 -40.54
N SER A 114 38.28 22.29 -39.93
CA SER A 114 38.50 21.01 -40.60
C SER A 114 37.34 20.04 -40.28
N ILE A 115 36.70 19.51 -41.31
CA ILE A 115 35.59 18.57 -41.22
C ILE A 115 36.06 17.24 -41.86
N THR A 116 36.10 16.20 -41.06
CA THR A 116 36.48 14.86 -41.58
C THR A 116 35.28 13.93 -41.62
N LYS A 117 34.98 13.42 -42.80
CA LYS A 117 33.92 12.44 -43.05
C LYS A 117 34.42 11.31 -43.93
N GLY A 118 34.20 10.05 -43.52
CA GLY A 118 34.57 8.87 -44.27
C GLY A 118 36.08 8.81 -44.58
N GLY A 119 36.92 9.34 -43.72
CA GLY A 119 38.37 9.41 -43.91
C GLY A 119 38.86 10.57 -44.79
N GLN A 120 37.95 11.38 -45.34
CA GLN A 120 38.28 12.59 -46.14
C GLN A 120 38.14 13.82 -45.27
N THR A 121 39.19 14.66 -45.25
CA THR A 121 39.19 15.96 -44.55
C THR A 121 38.92 17.10 -45.50
N TYR A 122 37.97 17.96 -45.14
CA TYR A 122 37.61 19.19 -45.85
C TYR A 122 37.96 20.37 -44.95
N THR A 123 38.96 21.17 -45.39
CA THR A 123 39.43 22.32 -44.61
C THR A 123 38.83 23.61 -45.18
N ARG A 124 38.37 24.49 -44.30
CA ARG A 124 37.90 25.82 -44.61
C ARG A 124 38.66 26.83 -43.76
N GLU A 125 39.20 27.83 -44.42
CA GLU A 125 40.06 28.82 -43.75
C GLU A 125 39.71 30.25 -44.15
N ILE A 126 39.76 31.14 -43.19
CA ILE A 126 39.65 32.60 -43.42
C ILE A 126 40.60 33.33 -42.49
N SER A 127 41.25 34.38 -43.02
CA SER A 127 42.05 35.31 -42.25
C SER A 127 41.44 36.68 -42.26
N THR A 128 41.35 37.30 -41.07
CA THR A 128 40.94 38.71 -40.95
C THR A 128 42.04 39.64 -41.38
N MET A 129 41.67 40.81 -41.85
CA MET A 129 42.62 41.83 -42.28
C MET A 129 43.43 42.41 -41.11
N ALA A 130 44.60 42.95 -41.41
CA ALA A 130 45.35 43.72 -40.45
C ALA A 130 44.63 45.04 -40.16
N SER A 131 44.82 45.59 -38.97
CA SER A 131 44.35 46.97 -38.67
C SER A 131 45.05 47.97 -39.56
N VAL A 132 44.27 48.66 -40.40
CA VAL A 132 44.86 49.65 -41.34
C VAL A 132 44.50 51.07 -40.87
N GLN A 133 45.51 51.94 -40.85
CA GLN A 133 45.35 53.32 -40.39
C GLN A 133 45.37 54.38 -41.52
N ASP A 134 45.63 54.01 -42.75
CA ASP A 134 45.97 54.95 -43.79
C ASP A 134 44.89 55.28 -44.82
N SER A 135 43.74 54.59 -44.87
CA SER A 135 42.62 54.92 -45.75
C SER A 135 41.27 54.63 -45.11
N THR A 136 40.23 55.42 -45.41
CA THR A 136 38.87 55.22 -44.89
C THR A 136 38.19 53.99 -45.52
N ALA A 137 38.52 53.64 -46.75
CA ALA A 137 37.96 52.46 -47.44
C ALA A 137 38.54 51.16 -46.88
N ASP A 138 39.87 51.09 -46.74
CA ASP A 138 40.58 49.94 -46.20
C ASP A 138 40.22 49.72 -44.73
N SER A 139 40.08 50.82 -43.99
CA SER A 139 39.64 50.77 -42.60
C SER A 139 38.24 50.19 -42.43
N ALA A 140 37.30 50.58 -43.30
CA ALA A 140 35.95 50.05 -43.28
C ALA A 140 35.85 48.55 -43.64
N ASP A 141 36.73 48.10 -44.54
CA ASP A 141 36.79 46.67 -44.91
C ASP A 141 37.51 45.83 -43.83
N ALA A 142 38.54 46.37 -43.19
CA ALA A 142 39.18 45.77 -42.04
C ALA A 142 38.20 45.60 -40.85
N GLU A 143 37.37 46.63 -40.52
CA GLU A 143 36.31 46.53 -39.53
C GLU A 143 35.25 45.49 -39.90
N LYS A 144 34.90 45.34 -41.18
CA LYS A 144 33.98 44.30 -41.64
C LYS A 144 34.61 42.92 -41.51
N SER A 145 35.90 42.77 -41.72
CA SER A 145 36.58 41.49 -41.67
C SER A 145 36.54 40.83 -40.28
N ILE A 146 36.47 41.62 -39.21
CA ILE A 146 36.42 41.17 -37.83
C ILE A 146 34.97 40.96 -37.29
N GLN A 147 33.94 41.11 -38.12
CA GLN A 147 32.59 40.80 -37.70
C GLN A 147 32.37 39.31 -37.57
N THR A 148 31.96 38.86 -36.38
CA THR A 148 31.87 37.41 -36.05
C THR A 148 30.89 36.63 -36.92
N ASP A 149 29.78 37.27 -37.30
CA ASP A 149 28.77 36.70 -38.21
C ASP A 149 29.28 36.56 -39.65
N ARG A 150 30.13 37.48 -40.09
CA ARG A 150 30.80 37.39 -41.38
C ARG A 150 31.84 36.32 -41.43
N ILE A 151 32.66 36.16 -40.38
CA ILE A 151 33.65 35.08 -40.26
C ILE A 151 32.89 33.75 -40.32
N ALA A 152 31.81 33.60 -39.57
CA ALA A 152 30.98 32.41 -39.60
C ALA A 152 30.36 32.13 -40.99
N SER A 153 29.85 33.17 -41.66
CA SER A 153 29.33 33.06 -43.04
C SER A 153 30.41 32.61 -44.03
N ASN A 154 31.60 33.17 -43.94
CA ASN A 154 32.71 32.81 -44.82
C ASN A 154 33.20 31.36 -44.60
N LEU A 155 33.33 30.94 -43.37
CA LEU A 155 33.62 29.51 -43.03
C LEU A 155 32.54 28.58 -43.52
N ARG A 156 31.26 28.99 -43.44
CA ARG A 156 30.13 28.19 -43.96
C ARG A 156 30.23 28.01 -45.48
N TYR A 157 30.52 29.08 -46.23
CA TYR A 157 30.53 29.06 -47.70
C TYR A 157 31.90 28.69 -48.28
N ASN A 158 32.96 28.53 -47.48
CA ASN A 158 34.30 28.28 -47.92
C ASN A 158 34.83 29.37 -48.86
N THR A 159 34.68 30.63 -48.48
CA THR A 159 35.10 31.78 -49.27
C THR A 159 36.16 32.57 -48.52
N THR A 160 37.17 33.01 -49.27
CA THR A 160 38.34 33.76 -48.71
C THR A 160 38.34 35.22 -49.09
N THR A 161 37.36 35.69 -49.89
CA THR A 161 37.31 37.03 -50.43
C THR A 161 36.24 37.90 -49.76
N GLU A 162 36.52 39.18 -49.57
CA GLU A 162 35.66 40.17 -48.91
C GLU A 162 34.29 40.32 -49.57
N THR A 163 34.21 40.16 -50.87
CA THR A 163 33.00 40.26 -51.68
C THR A 163 31.97 39.10 -51.39
N ALA A 164 32.44 38.05 -50.72
CA ALA A 164 31.64 36.92 -50.35
C ALA A 164 30.81 37.07 -49.05
N TYR A 165 30.95 38.14 -48.34
CA TYR A 165 30.20 38.34 -47.07
C TYR A 165 28.68 38.31 -47.22
N TYR A 166 28.16 38.55 -48.40
CA TYR A 166 26.73 38.48 -48.72
C TYR A 166 26.43 37.63 -49.96
N GLY A 167 27.41 37.00 -50.54
CA GLY A 167 27.29 36.24 -51.78
C GLY A 167 26.80 34.83 -51.60
N THR A 168 25.99 34.36 -52.48
CA THR A 168 25.52 32.98 -52.58
C THR A 168 26.53 32.06 -53.22
N THR A 169 27.84 32.17 -52.92
CA THR A 169 28.83 31.26 -53.47
C THR A 169 28.82 29.95 -52.68
N SER A 170 28.42 28.92 -53.36
CA SER A 170 28.48 27.55 -52.89
C SER A 170 29.94 27.13 -52.70
N GLY A 171 30.45 27.08 -51.45
CA GLY A 171 31.67 26.36 -51.15
C GLY A 171 31.56 24.90 -51.57
N ALA A 172 32.68 24.19 -51.68
CA ALA A 172 32.68 22.77 -52.00
C ALA A 172 31.74 22.01 -51.05
N SER A 173 30.71 21.35 -51.63
CA SER A 173 29.73 20.59 -50.87
C SER A 173 30.43 19.35 -50.29
N ILE A 174 30.12 19.07 -49.02
CA ILE A 174 30.56 17.83 -48.37
C ILE A 174 29.41 16.84 -48.48
N PRO A 175 29.54 15.70 -49.15
CA PRO A 175 28.44 14.74 -49.34
C PRO A 175 27.81 14.34 -48.05
N GLY A 176 26.50 14.50 -47.95
CA GLY A 176 25.70 14.15 -46.75
C GLY A 176 25.83 15.12 -45.56
N ILE A 177 26.52 16.24 -45.73
CA ILE A 177 26.67 17.28 -44.67
C ILE A 177 25.99 18.55 -45.12
N ASN A 178 25.16 19.12 -44.25
CA ASN A 178 24.44 20.37 -44.44
C ASN A 178 24.97 21.43 -43.48
N PHE A 179 24.79 22.68 -43.87
CA PHE A 179 25.20 23.86 -43.13
C PHE A 179 24.07 24.86 -43.03
N ALA A 180 23.78 25.35 -41.81
CA ALA A 180 22.90 26.49 -41.57
C ALA A 180 23.67 27.55 -40.78
N LEU A 181 23.18 28.81 -40.83
CA LEU A 181 23.82 29.93 -40.12
C LEU A 181 22.81 30.55 -39.16
N TYR A 182 23.25 30.78 -37.93
CA TYR A 182 22.50 31.46 -36.87
C TYR A 182 23.37 32.57 -36.29
N GLY A 183 23.36 33.76 -36.95
CA GLY A 183 24.26 34.87 -36.62
C GLY A 183 25.73 34.43 -36.74
N ASN A 184 26.47 34.44 -35.62
CA ASN A 184 27.86 34.05 -35.54
C ASN A 184 28.08 32.55 -35.25
N VAL A 185 27.02 31.71 -35.40
CA VAL A 185 27.09 30.24 -35.19
C VAL A 185 26.78 29.51 -36.48
N ILE A 186 27.61 28.56 -36.83
CA ILE A 186 27.41 27.63 -37.95
C ILE A 186 26.87 26.33 -37.38
N HIS A 187 25.70 25.89 -37.80
CA HIS A 187 25.16 24.57 -37.56
C HIS A 187 25.55 23.64 -38.67
N ILE A 188 26.24 22.57 -38.35
CA ILE A 188 26.70 21.53 -39.27
C ILE A 188 25.94 20.26 -38.88
N TYR A 189 25.28 19.62 -39.85
CA TYR A 189 24.46 18.44 -39.54
C TYR A 189 24.45 17.45 -40.71
N GLY A 190 24.39 16.17 -40.36
CA GLY A 190 24.24 15.09 -41.31
C GLY A 190 22.85 15.03 -41.94
N SER A 191 22.75 14.66 -43.20
CA SER A 191 21.45 14.42 -43.89
C SER A 191 20.71 13.20 -43.31
N SER A 192 21.47 12.26 -42.73
CA SER A 192 20.93 11.04 -42.10
C SER A 192 21.76 10.67 -40.86
N SER A 193 21.28 9.69 -40.11
CA SER A 193 22.01 9.14 -38.94
C SER A 193 23.35 8.51 -39.26
N ASN A 194 23.57 8.13 -40.53
CA ASN A 194 24.81 7.53 -40.99
C ASN A 194 25.86 8.57 -41.43
N ASP A 195 25.49 9.85 -41.49
CA ASP A 195 26.35 10.94 -41.97
C ASP A 195 27.11 11.57 -40.80
N ASP A 196 27.84 10.72 -40.01
CA ASP A 196 28.68 11.22 -38.92
C ASP A 196 29.98 11.82 -39.47
N PHE A 197 30.54 12.77 -38.71
CA PHE A 197 31.75 13.51 -39.06
C PHE A 197 32.46 13.95 -37.77
N THR A 198 33.76 14.23 -37.91
CA THR A 198 34.50 14.88 -36.83
C THR A 198 34.87 16.31 -37.23
N LEU A 199 35.05 17.15 -36.21
CA LEU A 199 35.38 18.57 -36.37
C LEU A 199 36.61 18.96 -35.58
N GLU A 200 37.49 19.70 -36.22
CA GLU A 200 38.59 20.43 -35.56
C GLU A 200 38.52 21.89 -35.95
N ALA A 201 38.64 22.77 -34.98
CA ALA A 201 38.70 24.21 -35.20
C ALA A 201 39.95 24.77 -34.55
N THR A 202 40.66 25.59 -35.28
CA THR A 202 41.83 26.32 -34.77
C THR A 202 41.69 27.80 -35.09
N ASP A 203 42.15 28.60 -34.18
CA ASP A 203 42.37 30.02 -34.34
C ASP A 203 43.83 30.34 -33.96
N SER A 204 44.40 31.38 -34.48
CA SER A 204 45.77 31.79 -34.11
C SER A 204 45.84 32.45 -32.69
N ARG A 205 44.76 32.29 -31.87
CA ARG A 205 44.62 32.85 -30.52
C ARG A 205 44.36 31.76 -29.45
N GLY A 206 44.75 30.53 -29.69
CA GLY A 206 44.69 29.44 -28.72
C GLY A 206 43.32 28.84 -28.48
N GLY A 207 42.39 28.92 -29.45
CA GLY A 207 41.04 28.32 -29.38
C GLY A 207 40.00 29.15 -28.61
N GLU A 208 40.31 30.42 -28.30
CA GLU A 208 39.36 31.30 -27.61
C GLU A 208 38.34 31.94 -28.55
N HIS A 209 38.70 32.12 -29.82
CA HIS A 209 37.88 32.84 -30.78
C HIS A 209 36.94 31.91 -31.54
N LEU A 210 37.39 30.69 -31.87
CA LEU A 210 36.60 29.70 -32.59
C LEU A 210 36.34 28.46 -31.72
N ARG A 211 35.10 28.19 -31.39
CA ARG A 211 34.69 27.10 -30.50
C ARG A 211 33.85 26.09 -31.24
N VAL A 212 34.07 24.81 -30.98
CA VAL A 212 33.30 23.68 -31.53
C VAL A 212 32.52 23.00 -30.40
N PHE A 213 31.27 22.69 -30.68
CA PHE A 213 30.37 21.96 -29.80
C PHE A 213 29.80 20.77 -30.57
N LYS A 214 30.34 19.58 -30.31
CA LYS A 214 29.82 18.31 -30.87
C LYS A 214 29.78 17.24 -29.79
N GLY A 215 28.58 16.71 -29.57
CA GLY A 215 28.36 15.67 -28.57
C GLY A 215 28.36 16.19 -27.15
N GLU A 216 29.45 16.77 -26.68
CA GLU A 216 29.59 17.28 -25.31
C GLU A 216 30.36 18.59 -25.22
N THR A 217 30.19 19.28 -24.12
CA THR A 217 30.93 20.48 -23.74
C THR A 217 31.27 20.44 -22.25
N PRO A 218 32.48 20.85 -21.84
CA PRO A 218 32.85 20.88 -20.42
C PRO A 218 32.31 22.11 -19.66
N ASP A 219 31.78 23.12 -20.36
CA ASP A 219 31.39 24.37 -19.75
C ASP A 219 30.10 24.92 -20.38
N PHE A 220 29.01 24.91 -19.62
CA PHE A 220 27.73 25.48 -20.03
C PHE A 220 27.82 26.94 -20.43
N LYS A 221 28.68 27.76 -19.77
CA LYS A 221 28.81 29.19 -20.01
C LYS A 221 29.45 29.52 -21.36
N LYS A 222 30.09 28.53 -22.00
CA LYS A 222 30.69 28.72 -23.34
C LYS A 222 29.70 28.50 -24.47
N LEU A 223 28.52 27.97 -24.18
CA LEU A 223 27.47 27.75 -25.18
C LEU A 223 27.04 29.08 -25.82
N PRO A 224 26.77 29.09 -27.14
CA PRO A 224 26.38 30.31 -27.85
C PRO A 224 24.94 30.73 -27.46
N THR A 225 24.69 32.04 -27.61
CA THR A 225 23.35 32.65 -27.38
C THR A 225 22.39 32.42 -28.56
N GLN A 226 22.88 31.87 -29.67
CA GLN A 226 22.12 31.55 -30.85
C GLN A 226 22.44 30.13 -31.27
N SER A 227 21.42 29.35 -31.64
CA SER A 227 21.55 27.94 -32.07
C SER A 227 20.28 27.54 -32.80
N PRO A 228 20.28 26.47 -33.58
CA PRO A 228 19.04 25.91 -34.11
C PRO A 228 18.12 25.45 -32.97
N GLU A 229 16.82 25.59 -33.19
CA GLU A 229 15.79 25.10 -32.28
C GLU A 229 15.97 23.59 -32.00
N ASN A 230 15.85 23.21 -30.72
CA ASN A 230 16.00 21.83 -30.26
C ASN A 230 17.39 21.20 -30.48
N PHE A 231 18.44 21.99 -30.74
CA PHE A 231 19.80 21.45 -30.68
C PHE A 231 20.09 20.93 -29.27
N VAL A 232 20.58 19.68 -29.16
CA VAL A 232 20.84 19.00 -27.89
C VAL A 232 22.32 18.77 -27.74
N ILE A 233 22.86 19.11 -26.58
CA ILE A 233 24.25 18.84 -26.23
C ILE A 233 24.37 18.39 -24.77
N LYS A 234 25.31 17.47 -24.51
CA LYS A 234 25.71 17.06 -23.17
C LYS A 234 26.64 18.13 -22.56
N VAL A 235 26.36 18.50 -21.34
CA VAL A 235 27.28 19.31 -20.52
C VAL A 235 27.91 18.37 -19.49
N SER A 236 29.21 18.21 -19.56
CA SER A 236 29.96 17.38 -18.61
C SER A 236 29.99 18.04 -17.24
N GLY A 237 29.59 17.32 -16.21
CA GLY A 237 29.64 17.78 -14.84
C GLY A 237 31.07 17.92 -14.32
N ASP A 238 31.24 18.67 -13.26
CA ASP A 238 32.52 18.75 -12.55
C ASP A 238 32.57 17.62 -11.50
N ASN A 239 33.15 16.51 -11.87
CA ASN A 239 33.31 15.34 -10.98
C ASN A 239 34.02 15.68 -9.66
N THR A 240 34.83 16.76 -9.63
CA THR A 240 35.51 17.19 -8.40
C THR A 240 34.55 17.87 -7.41
N LYS A 241 33.39 18.33 -7.91
CA LYS A 241 32.33 18.99 -7.14
C LYS A 241 31.09 18.13 -6.99
N GLY A 242 31.13 16.87 -7.43
CA GLY A 242 29.98 15.96 -7.38
C GLY A 242 28.81 16.40 -8.27
N GLN A 243 29.12 17.07 -9.39
CA GLN A 243 28.09 17.46 -10.36
C GLN A 243 28.01 16.40 -11.46
N ASP A 244 26.82 15.89 -11.67
CA ASP A 244 26.52 14.94 -12.72
C ASP A 244 26.48 15.58 -14.11
N ASP A 245 26.67 14.76 -15.15
CA ASP A 245 26.47 15.16 -16.52
C ASP A 245 24.99 15.43 -16.78
N PHE A 246 24.69 16.48 -17.56
CA PHE A 246 23.34 16.81 -17.93
C PHE A 246 23.24 17.23 -19.40
N TYR A 247 22.03 17.15 -19.94
CA TYR A 247 21.75 17.53 -21.33
C TYR A 247 20.97 18.84 -21.37
N VAL A 248 21.33 19.69 -22.34
CA VAL A 248 20.59 20.95 -22.58
C VAL A 248 20.16 21.02 -24.02
N LYS A 249 18.97 21.58 -24.25
CA LYS A 249 18.48 21.92 -25.58
C LYS A 249 18.25 23.40 -25.73
N PHE A 250 18.50 23.91 -26.93
CA PHE A 250 18.21 25.29 -27.26
C PHE A 250 16.71 25.47 -27.55
N ASN A 251 16.09 26.42 -26.89
CA ASN A 251 14.68 26.73 -27.03
C ASN A 251 14.51 28.18 -27.46
N THR A 252 13.97 28.41 -28.66
CA THR A 252 13.69 29.73 -29.21
C THR A 252 12.29 30.21 -28.81
N ASN A 253 11.41 29.30 -28.43
CA ASN A 253 10.02 29.57 -28.13
C ASN A 253 9.78 29.78 -26.63
N VAL A 254 10.25 30.91 -26.10
CA VAL A 254 10.11 31.27 -24.68
C VAL A 254 9.19 32.47 -24.48
N THR A 255 8.48 32.48 -23.36
CA THR A 255 7.43 33.47 -23.02
C THR A 255 7.87 34.95 -23.08
N ASN A 256 9.18 35.23 -23.01
CA ASN A 256 9.75 36.60 -23.05
C ASN A 256 10.60 36.85 -24.30
N GLY A 257 10.49 36.03 -25.34
CA GLY A 257 11.10 36.26 -26.65
C GLY A 257 12.62 36.13 -26.73
N ARG A 258 13.33 35.75 -25.65
CA ARG A 258 14.78 35.50 -25.66
C ARG A 258 15.04 34.00 -25.68
N PRO A 259 15.79 33.47 -26.65
CA PRO A 259 16.19 32.08 -26.67
C PRO A 259 17.02 31.69 -25.44
N VAL A 260 16.82 30.48 -24.94
CA VAL A 260 17.53 29.97 -23.77
C VAL A 260 17.93 28.50 -23.95
N TRP A 261 19.02 28.10 -23.33
CA TRP A 261 19.38 26.71 -23.12
C TRP A 261 18.59 26.17 -21.92
N LYS A 262 17.83 25.10 -22.11
CA LYS A 262 17.03 24.46 -21.08
C LYS A 262 17.45 23.00 -20.91
N GLU A 263 17.51 22.55 -19.67
CA GLU A 263 17.74 21.13 -19.36
C GLU A 263 16.75 20.24 -20.10
N THR A 264 17.22 19.07 -20.56
CA THR A 264 16.46 18.14 -21.37
C THR A 264 16.95 16.70 -21.20
N ILE A 265 16.22 15.79 -21.79
CA ILE A 265 16.59 14.38 -21.88
C ILE A 265 17.57 14.15 -23.06
N LYS A 266 18.44 13.15 -22.93
CA LYS A 266 19.26 12.64 -24.02
C LYS A 266 18.39 12.20 -25.19
N SER A 267 18.87 12.45 -26.41
CA SER A 267 18.17 12.05 -27.63
C SER A 267 18.14 10.52 -27.83
N GLY A 268 17.03 9.98 -28.30
CA GLY A 268 16.90 8.58 -28.75
C GLY A 268 16.77 7.55 -27.62
N ILE A 269 16.48 7.95 -26.37
CA ILE A 269 16.28 7.02 -25.24
C ILE A 269 14.81 6.96 -24.83
N ARG A 270 14.41 5.87 -24.17
CA ARG A 270 13.05 5.68 -23.64
C ARG A 270 12.69 6.76 -22.64
N THR A 271 11.41 7.19 -22.68
CA THR A 271 10.93 8.28 -21.83
C THR A 271 9.82 7.87 -20.86
N THR A 272 9.00 6.88 -21.23
CA THR A 272 7.70 6.64 -20.61
C THR A 272 7.63 5.24 -20.01
N ILE A 273 6.99 5.10 -18.86
CA ILE A 273 6.57 3.83 -18.28
C ILE A 273 5.32 3.36 -19.03
N ASP A 274 5.18 2.06 -19.30
CA ASP A 274 3.97 1.50 -19.90
C ASP A 274 2.81 1.48 -18.89
N PRO A 275 1.79 2.34 -19.04
CA PRO A 275 0.72 2.46 -18.07
C PRO A 275 -0.17 1.21 -18.01
N SER A 276 -0.15 0.35 -19.01
CA SER A 276 -0.91 -0.91 -19.02
C SER A 276 -0.34 -1.96 -18.06
N THR A 277 0.93 -1.82 -17.68
CA THR A 277 1.65 -2.71 -16.76
C THR A 277 1.72 -2.16 -15.34
N MET A 278 1.44 -0.87 -15.17
CA MET A 278 1.44 -0.16 -13.88
C MET A 278 0.12 -0.35 -13.13
N PRO A 279 0.10 -0.04 -11.83
CA PRO A 279 -1.13 -0.02 -11.04
C PRO A 279 -2.23 0.79 -11.71
N HIS A 280 -3.42 0.20 -11.79
CA HIS A 280 -4.61 0.88 -12.27
C HIS A 280 -5.26 1.70 -11.17
N THR A 281 -5.98 2.74 -11.52
CA THR A 281 -6.71 3.55 -10.56
C THR A 281 -8.20 3.28 -10.65
N LEU A 282 -8.82 3.16 -9.48
CA LEU A 282 -10.26 3.21 -9.33
C LEU A 282 -10.59 4.59 -8.74
N THR A 283 -11.31 5.40 -9.50
CA THR A 283 -11.70 6.77 -9.11
C THR A 283 -13.19 6.85 -8.81
N TYR A 284 -13.55 7.64 -7.80
CA TYR A 284 -14.94 7.90 -7.40
C TYR A 284 -15.31 9.35 -7.68
N ASP A 285 -16.44 9.59 -8.36
CA ASP A 285 -16.94 10.94 -8.69
C ASP A 285 -18.07 11.43 -7.77
N GLY A 286 -18.32 10.72 -6.64
CA GLY A 286 -19.42 10.96 -5.73
C GLY A 286 -20.67 10.11 -6.04
N SER A 287 -20.77 9.46 -7.19
CA SER A 287 -21.89 8.62 -7.60
C SER A 287 -21.49 7.29 -8.19
N ALA A 288 -20.47 7.27 -9.02
CA ALA A 288 -20.01 6.12 -9.79
C ALA A 288 -18.50 5.94 -9.70
N TYR A 289 -18.04 4.73 -9.98
CA TYR A 289 -16.63 4.38 -10.06
C TYR A 289 -16.15 4.20 -11.49
N THR A 290 -14.90 4.56 -11.73
CA THR A 290 -14.20 4.25 -12.98
C THR A 290 -12.88 3.56 -12.67
N LEU A 291 -12.71 2.32 -13.16
CA LEU A 291 -11.46 1.57 -13.09
C LEU A 291 -10.74 1.68 -14.44
N GLY A 292 -9.48 2.08 -14.44
CA GLY A 292 -8.71 2.20 -15.67
C GLY A 292 -7.23 2.45 -15.46
N THR A 293 -6.51 2.60 -16.57
CA THR A 293 -5.11 2.99 -16.58
C THR A 293 -4.93 4.43 -16.17
N GLN A 294 -3.82 4.73 -15.50
CA GLN A 294 -3.39 6.08 -15.17
C GLN A 294 -2.11 6.39 -15.95
N ALA A 295 -2.03 7.58 -16.55
CA ALA A 295 -0.80 8.04 -17.16
C ALA A 295 0.23 8.40 -16.08
N TYR A 296 1.45 7.96 -16.28
CA TYR A 296 2.60 8.35 -15.47
C TYR A 296 3.43 9.38 -16.22
N ASP A 297 4.10 10.27 -15.50
CA ASP A 297 4.86 11.33 -16.13
C ASP A 297 6.08 10.78 -16.89
N ASP A 298 6.43 11.47 -17.97
CA ASP A 298 7.58 11.14 -18.80
C ASP A 298 8.88 11.62 -18.17
N ARG A 299 9.96 10.88 -18.44
CA ARG A 299 11.31 11.33 -18.16
C ARG A 299 11.69 12.46 -19.11
N LEU A 300 11.88 13.67 -18.60
CA LEU A 300 12.09 14.88 -19.38
C LEU A 300 13.55 15.38 -19.37
N VAL A 301 14.38 14.86 -18.46
CA VAL A 301 15.78 15.30 -18.25
C VAL A 301 16.71 14.12 -18.01
N GLY A 302 18.01 14.32 -18.20
CA GLY A 302 19.05 13.33 -17.92
C GLY A 302 19.14 12.19 -18.95
N ASP A 303 19.70 11.08 -18.51
CA ASP A 303 19.84 9.85 -19.30
C ASP A 303 19.65 8.59 -18.43
N ASP A 304 20.03 7.42 -18.93
CA ASP A 304 19.85 6.15 -18.20
C ASP A 304 20.74 6.00 -16.95
N ILE A 305 21.69 6.92 -16.74
CA ILE A 305 22.58 6.96 -15.58
C ILE A 305 22.13 8.02 -14.58
N THR A 306 21.92 9.25 -15.04
CA THR A 306 21.66 10.42 -14.18
C THR A 306 20.18 10.54 -13.78
N ASN A 307 19.26 9.96 -14.55
CA ASN A 307 17.84 9.88 -14.24
C ASN A 307 17.28 8.54 -14.75
N SER A 308 17.74 7.46 -14.13
CA SER A 308 17.38 6.08 -14.53
C SER A 308 15.89 5.83 -14.38
N PHE A 309 15.40 4.80 -15.07
CA PHE A 309 14.08 4.26 -14.77
C PHE A 309 14.02 3.72 -13.34
N PRO A 310 12.86 3.85 -12.66
CA PRO A 310 12.67 3.29 -11.32
C PRO A 310 12.92 1.79 -11.28
N SER A 311 13.43 1.29 -10.15
CA SER A 311 13.81 -0.12 -9.94
C SER A 311 12.66 -1.12 -10.08
N PHE A 312 11.41 -0.68 -10.11
CA PHE A 312 10.28 -1.57 -10.41
C PHE A 312 10.18 -1.97 -11.89
N ILE A 313 10.94 -1.33 -12.80
CA ILE A 313 10.94 -1.73 -14.23
C ILE A 313 11.65 -3.08 -14.40
N GLY A 314 10.93 -4.03 -14.99
CA GLY A 314 11.38 -5.42 -15.12
C GLY A 314 10.97 -6.29 -13.94
N GLU A 315 10.44 -5.71 -12.87
CA GLU A 315 10.03 -6.38 -11.65
C GLU A 315 8.51 -6.35 -11.45
N LYS A 316 8.05 -7.06 -10.43
CA LYS A 316 6.65 -7.07 -9.99
C LYS A 316 6.50 -6.18 -8.77
N ILE A 317 5.45 -5.38 -8.75
CA ILE A 317 5.11 -4.57 -7.57
C ILE A 317 4.40 -5.47 -6.54
N ASN A 318 4.98 -5.59 -5.35
CA ASN A 318 4.48 -6.43 -4.26
C ASN A 318 3.45 -5.75 -3.37
N ASP A 319 3.59 -4.45 -3.12
CA ASP A 319 2.66 -3.64 -2.32
C ASP A 319 2.63 -2.19 -2.80
N VAL A 320 1.54 -1.52 -2.49
CA VAL A 320 1.33 -0.09 -2.70
C VAL A 320 0.90 0.56 -1.39
N PHE A 321 1.46 1.72 -1.10
CA PHE A 321 1.19 2.44 0.13
C PHE A 321 1.34 3.94 -0.07
N PHE A 322 0.83 4.71 0.89
CA PHE A 322 0.96 6.15 0.91
C PHE A 322 1.66 6.59 2.20
N HIS A 323 2.71 7.37 2.08
CA HIS A 323 3.47 7.83 3.22
C HIS A 323 4.07 9.22 2.98
N ARG A 324 3.88 10.14 3.93
CA ARG A 324 4.42 11.51 3.90
C ARG A 324 4.22 12.20 2.54
N ASN A 325 2.98 12.22 2.06
CA ASN A 325 2.55 12.84 0.80
C ASN A 325 3.24 12.29 -0.46
N ARG A 326 3.64 11.01 -0.44
CA ARG A 326 4.21 10.28 -1.57
C ARG A 326 3.47 8.96 -1.78
N LEU A 327 3.23 8.61 -3.03
CA LEU A 327 2.81 7.25 -3.40
C LEU A 327 4.06 6.35 -3.41
N GLY A 328 3.98 5.21 -2.73
CA GLY A 328 5.10 4.29 -2.61
C GLY A 328 4.78 2.90 -3.16
N PHE A 329 5.78 2.25 -3.74
CA PHE A 329 5.75 0.88 -4.20
C PHE A 329 6.86 0.05 -3.57
N LEU A 330 6.58 -1.23 -3.33
CA LEU A 330 7.60 -2.23 -3.02
C LEU A 330 7.81 -3.11 -4.24
N ALA A 331 9.03 -3.22 -4.71
CA ALA A 331 9.42 -4.11 -5.78
C ALA A 331 10.75 -4.78 -5.44
N ASP A 332 10.76 -6.12 -5.37
CA ASP A 332 11.86 -6.92 -4.90
C ASP A 332 12.41 -6.41 -3.54
N GLU A 333 13.64 -5.95 -3.46
CA GLU A 333 14.27 -5.36 -2.25
C GLU A 333 14.15 -3.82 -2.20
N ASN A 334 13.50 -3.20 -3.19
CA ASN A 334 13.43 -1.76 -3.33
C ASN A 334 12.15 -1.15 -2.77
N VAL A 335 12.30 0.04 -2.23
CA VAL A 335 11.22 0.96 -1.84
C VAL A 335 11.29 2.18 -2.75
N ILE A 336 10.28 2.36 -3.56
CA ILE A 336 10.23 3.41 -4.57
C ILE A 336 9.09 4.37 -4.24
N PHE A 337 9.39 5.67 -4.12
CA PHE A 337 8.41 6.72 -3.87
C PHE A 337 8.32 7.68 -5.05
N SER A 338 7.11 8.14 -5.31
CA SER A 338 6.85 9.24 -6.22
C SER A 338 7.48 10.56 -5.73
N GLU A 339 7.53 11.57 -6.56
CA GLU A 339 7.75 12.94 -6.14
C GLU A 339 6.72 13.37 -5.09
N ALA A 340 7.13 14.19 -4.12
CA ALA A 340 6.24 14.66 -3.07
C ALA A 340 5.12 15.53 -3.65
N GLY A 341 3.86 15.12 -3.42
CA GLY A 341 2.67 15.80 -3.94
C GLY A 341 2.32 15.47 -5.40
N GLU A 342 3.20 14.79 -6.13
CA GLU A 342 3.00 14.40 -7.55
C GLU A 342 3.06 12.86 -7.64
N TYR A 343 1.91 12.21 -7.45
CA TYR A 343 1.84 10.76 -7.23
C TYR A 343 2.11 9.90 -8.46
N PHE A 344 2.11 10.51 -9.65
CA PHE A 344 2.36 9.83 -10.91
C PHE A 344 3.74 10.14 -11.51
N ASN A 345 4.54 10.98 -10.84
CA ASN A 345 5.90 11.26 -11.24
C ASN A 345 6.92 10.44 -10.45
N PHE A 346 7.71 9.62 -11.18
CA PHE A 346 8.79 8.80 -10.65
C PHE A 346 10.16 9.17 -11.26
N PHE A 347 10.26 10.31 -11.94
CA PHE A 347 11.50 10.83 -12.52
C PHE A 347 11.87 12.17 -11.91
N SER A 348 13.16 12.40 -11.77
CA SER A 348 13.67 13.71 -11.35
C SER A 348 13.37 14.77 -12.41
N LYS A 349 12.92 15.96 -11.98
CA LYS A 349 12.64 17.09 -12.85
C LYS A 349 13.89 17.87 -13.24
N THR A 350 15.00 17.65 -12.53
CA THR A 350 16.34 18.18 -12.82
C THR A 350 17.39 17.18 -12.30
N VAL A 351 18.51 17.09 -13.00
CA VAL A 351 19.68 16.29 -12.57
C VAL A 351 20.86 17.18 -12.18
N VAL A 352 20.73 18.49 -12.36
CA VAL A 352 21.77 19.46 -12.01
C VAL A 352 21.91 19.64 -10.50
N THR A 353 20.80 19.55 -9.78
CA THR A 353 20.75 19.65 -8.32
C THR A 353 19.76 18.65 -7.77
N LEU A 354 20.11 17.99 -6.66
CA LEU A 354 19.17 17.15 -5.95
C LEU A 354 18.13 18.02 -5.23
N VAL A 355 16.84 17.73 -5.46
CA VAL A 355 15.70 18.48 -4.90
C VAL A 355 15.04 17.62 -3.83
N ASP A 356 14.67 18.20 -2.70
CA ASP A 356 14.04 17.49 -1.57
C ASP A 356 12.74 16.77 -1.95
N SER A 357 11.99 17.31 -2.91
CA SER A 357 10.77 16.70 -3.41
C SER A 357 10.99 15.56 -4.39
N ALA A 358 12.21 15.36 -4.91
CA ALA A 358 12.50 14.37 -5.95
C ALA A 358 12.05 12.95 -5.55
N PRO A 359 11.74 12.08 -6.52
CA PRO A 359 11.44 10.67 -6.25
C PRO A 359 12.56 9.97 -5.48
N ILE A 360 12.21 8.95 -4.72
CA ILE A 360 13.15 8.18 -3.91
C ILE A 360 13.12 6.73 -4.39
N ASP A 361 14.28 6.14 -4.62
CA ASP A 361 14.42 4.74 -4.98
C ASP A 361 15.62 4.16 -4.21
N VAL A 362 15.31 3.36 -3.19
CA VAL A 362 16.30 2.83 -2.26
C VAL A 362 16.09 1.35 -2.00
N ALA A 363 17.19 0.60 -1.96
CA ALA A 363 17.17 -0.82 -1.65
C ALA A 363 17.46 -1.07 -0.16
N VAL A 364 16.89 -2.14 0.40
CA VAL A 364 17.29 -2.62 1.72
C VAL A 364 18.67 -3.24 1.65
N SER A 365 19.52 -2.92 2.62
CA SER A 365 20.84 -3.55 2.78
C SER A 365 20.77 -4.62 3.85
N ASN A 366 20.80 -5.88 3.48
CA ASN A 366 20.80 -7.01 4.39
C ASN A 366 21.76 -8.12 3.89
N ASN A 367 22.21 -8.97 4.81
CA ASN A 367 23.05 -10.14 4.48
C ASN A 367 22.28 -11.31 3.86
N GLN A 368 20.97 -11.20 3.75
CA GLN A 368 20.07 -12.19 3.15
C GLN A 368 19.14 -11.47 2.17
N VAL A 369 18.79 -12.14 1.09
CA VAL A 369 17.76 -11.64 0.15
C VAL A 369 16.48 -11.35 0.93
N SER A 370 15.99 -10.13 0.82
CA SER A 370 14.90 -9.62 1.64
C SER A 370 13.80 -9.02 0.75
N ILE A 371 13.08 -9.88 0.02
CA ILE A 371 11.96 -9.43 -0.80
C ILE A 371 10.90 -8.78 0.09
N LEU A 372 10.64 -7.50 -0.14
CA LEU A 372 9.67 -6.72 0.60
C LEU A 372 8.25 -7.07 0.15
N ARG A 373 7.38 -7.43 1.11
CA ARG A 373 6.01 -7.87 0.85
C ARG A 373 4.97 -6.84 1.22
N HIS A 374 5.15 -6.19 2.38
CA HIS A 374 4.18 -5.24 2.91
C HIS A 374 4.85 -4.05 3.56
N ALA A 375 4.21 -2.89 3.41
CA ALA A 375 4.54 -1.66 4.11
C ALA A 375 3.37 -1.25 5.03
N VAL A 376 3.69 -0.89 6.27
CA VAL A 376 2.71 -0.50 7.29
C VAL A 376 3.19 0.76 8.00
N PRO A 377 2.40 1.84 8.04
CA PRO A 377 2.72 3.02 8.84
C PRO A 377 2.84 2.66 10.32
N PHE A 378 3.89 3.16 10.97
CA PHE A 378 4.15 2.93 12.37
C PHE A 378 4.83 4.14 13.00
N ASN A 379 4.14 4.81 13.92
CA ASN A 379 4.57 6.09 14.45
C ASN A 379 4.88 7.08 13.29
N GLU A 380 6.05 7.71 13.29
CA GLU A 380 6.51 8.63 12.23
C GLU A 380 7.27 7.93 11.10
N SER A 381 7.40 6.61 11.16
CA SER A 381 8.16 5.78 10.22
C SER A 381 7.28 4.80 9.46
N LEU A 382 7.88 4.07 8.53
CA LEU A 382 7.25 3.00 7.79
C LEU A 382 7.92 1.68 8.13
N LEU A 383 7.15 0.70 8.63
CA LEU A 383 7.63 -0.67 8.79
C LEU A 383 7.48 -1.43 7.49
N LEU A 384 8.57 -2.08 7.10
CA LEU A 384 8.65 -2.92 5.92
C LEU A 384 8.82 -4.37 6.38
N PHE A 385 8.04 -5.25 5.79
CA PHE A 385 8.04 -6.67 6.11
C PHE A 385 8.58 -7.50 4.95
N SER A 386 9.59 -8.31 5.21
CA SER A 386 10.00 -9.44 4.41
C SER A 386 9.70 -10.75 5.14
N ASP A 387 9.85 -11.89 4.46
CA ASP A 387 9.51 -13.20 5.04
C ASP A 387 10.30 -13.51 6.33
N PHE A 388 11.51 -12.94 6.51
CA PHE A 388 12.42 -13.26 7.63
C PHE A 388 12.89 -12.05 8.44
N SER A 389 12.61 -10.83 7.99
CA SER A 389 13.10 -9.62 8.62
C SER A 389 12.09 -8.49 8.56
N GLN A 390 12.13 -7.61 9.56
CA GLN A 390 11.39 -6.37 9.58
C GLN A 390 12.38 -5.21 9.54
N PHE A 391 12.06 -4.22 8.73
CA PHE A 391 12.87 -3.01 8.54
C PHE A 391 12.05 -1.78 8.92
N ARG A 392 12.73 -0.75 9.33
CA ARG A 392 12.15 0.57 9.54
C ARG A 392 12.72 1.55 8.52
N LEU A 393 11.87 2.11 7.68
CA LEU A 393 12.21 3.26 6.87
C LEU A 393 11.87 4.52 7.66
N SER A 394 12.86 5.37 7.84
CA SER A 394 12.74 6.63 8.60
C SER A 394 13.51 7.75 7.91
N ALA A 395 13.24 8.98 8.35
CA ALA A 395 13.98 10.18 8.01
C ALA A 395 13.95 11.12 9.22
N GLU A 396 15.01 11.87 9.47
CA GLU A 396 15.12 12.71 10.68
C GLU A 396 14.03 13.79 10.77
N GLN A 397 13.75 14.49 9.69
CA GLN A 397 12.69 15.51 9.66
C GLN A 397 11.82 15.37 8.41
N LEU A 398 12.37 15.66 7.23
CA LEU A 398 11.70 15.55 5.95
C LEU A 398 12.16 14.28 5.22
N LEU A 399 11.25 13.57 4.59
CA LEU A 399 11.59 12.41 3.76
C LEU A 399 12.07 12.90 2.39
N THR A 400 13.39 12.89 2.21
CA THR A 400 14.07 13.30 0.97
C THR A 400 14.99 12.18 0.48
N PRO A 401 15.48 12.22 -0.76
CA PRO A 401 16.46 11.24 -1.23
C PRO A 401 17.75 11.18 -0.39
N GLU A 402 18.12 12.27 0.27
CA GLU A 402 19.33 12.35 1.11
C GLU A 402 19.12 11.85 2.54
N THR A 403 17.90 12.02 3.09
CA THR A 403 17.62 11.76 4.52
C THR A 403 16.98 10.40 4.77
N VAL A 404 16.53 9.71 3.73
CA VAL A 404 15.91 8.40 3.86
C VAL A 404 16.92 7.37 4.36
N SER A 405 16.54 6.62 5.40
CA SER A 405 17.29 5.46 5.89
C SER A 405 16.40 4.24 6.03
N ILE A 406 16.95 3.07 5.79
CA ILE A 406 16.29 1.78 6.01
C ILE A 406 17.18 0.92 6.90
N ASP A 407 16.68 0.61 8.10
CA ASP A 407 17.40 -0.15 9.10
C ASP A 407 16.68 -1.45 9.43
N VAL A 408 17.43 -2.55 9.58
CA VAL A 408 16.87 -3.82 10.12
C VAL A 408 16.53 -3.60 11.60
N THR A 409 15.28 -3.84 11.98
CA THR A 409 14.84 -3.69 13.37
C THR A 409 14.71 -5.02 14.09
N THR A 410 14.09 -6.01 13.45
CA THR A 410 13.90 -7.34 14.01
C THR A 410 14.04 -8.41 12.93
N ARG A 411 14.29 -9.67 13.38
CA ARG A 411 14.47 -10.82 12.49
C ARG A 411 13.55 -11.96 12.93
N PHE A 412 12.26 -11.81 12.66
CA PHE A 412 11.26 -12.82 12.91
C PHE A 412 10.66 -13.32 11.61
N GLU A 413 10.48 -14.63 11.49
CA GLU A 413 9.68 -15.20 10.41
C GLU A 413 8.25 -14.67 10.47
N ALA A 414 7.73 -14.22 9.34
CA ALA A 414 6.39 -13.72 9.20
C ALA A 414 5.63 -14.49 8.12
N SER A 415 4.35 -14.77 8.37
CA SER A 415 3.44 -15.33 7.37
C SER A 415 2.70 -14.18 6.69
N LEU A 416 3.23 -13.72 5.57
CA LEU A 416 2.79 -12.49 4.91
C LEU A 416 1.67 -12.69 3.87
N VAL A 417 0.88 -13.75 4.00
CA VAL A 417 -0.37 -13.92 3.23
C VAL A 417 -1.36 -12.83 3.63
N ALA A 418 -1.49 -12.60 4.95
CA ALA A 418 -2.26 -11.48 5.48
C ALA A 418 -1.36 -10.26 5.70
N LYS A 419 -1.80 -9.09 5.24
CA LYS A 419 -1.09 -7.82 5.49
C LYS A 419 -1.08 -7.52 7.00
N PRO A 420 0.07 -7.19 7.61
CA PRO A 420 0.14 -6.77 9.00
C PRO A 420 -0.76 -5.55 9.27
N LYS A 421 -1.33 -5.46 10.47
CA LYS A 421 -2.27 -4.39 10.85
C LYS A 421 -1.80 -3.66 12.10
N GLY A 422 -1.91 -2.34 12.07
CA GLY A 422 -1.67 -1.49 13.24
C GLY A 422 -2.91 -1.38 14.12
N ALA A 423 -2.72 -1.43 15.45
CA ALA A 423 -3.73 -1.05 16.42
C ALA A 423 -3.08 -0.28 17.58
N GLY A 424 -3.42 1.00 17.70
CA GLY A 424 -2.78 1.91 18.65
C GLY A 424 -1.27 2.06 18.38
N LYS A 425 -0.46 1.79 19.38
CA LYS A 425 1.01 1.85 19.30
C LYS A 425 1.68 0.52 18.91
N TYR A 426 0.91 -0.46 18.46
CA TYR A 426 1.38 -1.80 18.12
C TYR A 426 1.08 -2.14 16.67
N VAL A 427 1.93 -2.99 16.06
CA VAL A 427 1.66 -3.62 14.78
C VAL A 427 1.64 -5.13 14.96
N TYR A 428 0.58 -5.75 14.49
CA TYR A 428 0.36 -7.19 14.61
C TYR A 428 0.68 -7.87 13.29
N PHE A 429 1.44 -8.97 13.36
CA PHE A 429 1.74 -9.78 12.18
C PHE A 429 1.73 -11.27 12.52
N PRO A 430 1.19 -12.12 11.63
CA PRO A 430 1.09 -13.55 11.87
C PRO A 430 2.42 -14.26 11.60
N THR A 431 2.61 -15.37 12.32
CA THR A 431 3.70 -16.32 12.12
C THR A 431 3.13 -17.71 11.85
N LYS A 432 3.87 -18.58 11.18
CA LYS A 432 3.43 -19.94 10.91
C LYS A 432 4.23 -20.95 11.75
N LYS A 433 3.52 -21.89 12.39
CA LYS A 433 4.10 -22.95 13.22
C LYS A 433 3.49 -24.32 12.83
N GLY A 434 3.99 -24.91 11.76
CA GLY A 434 3.44 -26.15 11.23
C GLY A 434 2.00 -26.00 10.73
N ALA A 435 1.05 -26.72 11.33
CA ALA A 435 -0.37 -26.65 11.03
C ALA A 435 -1.11 -25.49 11.72
N PHE A 436 -0.43 -24.71 12.55
CA PHE A 436 -0.99 -23.63 13.34
C PHE A 436 -0.33 -22.29 13.04
N SER A 437 -1.01 -21.20 13.38
CA SER A 437 -0.48 -19.85 13.30
C SER A 437 -0.26 -19.26 14.69
N GLY A 438 0.77 -18.42 14.81
CA GLY A 438 0.97 -17.52 15.93
C GLY A 438 0.71 -16.08 15.52
N LEU A 439 0.64 -15.19 16.49
CA LEU A 439 0.55 -13.75 16.30
C LEU A 439 1.63 -13.05 17.12
N ARG A 440 2.37 -12.15 16.47
CA ARG A 440 3.34 -11.28 17.13
C ARG A 440 2.82 -9.85 17.19
N GLU A 441 3.16 -9.19 18.27
CA GLU A 441 2.89 -7.78 18.56
C GLU A 441 4.22 -7.04 18.52
N TYR A 442 4.40 -6.21 17.48
CA TYR A 442 5.59 -5.37 17.31
C TYR A 442 5.42 -4.03 18.02
N PHE A 443 6.44 -3.59 18.74
CA PHE A 443 6.43 -2.35 19.51
C PHE A 443 7.85 -1.80 19.69
N VAL A 444 7.93 -0.56 20.19
CA VAL A 444 9.18 0.04 20.68
C VAL A 444 9.22 -0.12 22.18
N ASP A 445 10.26 -0.79 22.69
CA ASP A 445 10.51 -0.84 24.14
C ASP A 445 11.05 0.52 24.61
N ILE A 446 10.28 1.19 25.47
CA ILE A 446 10.58 2.54 25.95
C ILE A 446 11.82 2.55 26.84
N SER A 447 12.13 1.43 27.50
CA SER A 447 13.27 1.36 28.43
C SER A 447 14.61 1.22 27.72
N THR A 448 14.62 0.59 26.56
CA THR A 448 15.82 0.32 25.76
C THR A 448 15.86 1.08 24.45
N GLU A 449 14.79 1.76 24.08
CA GLU A 449 14.57 2.42 22.78
C GLU A 449 14.77 1.49 21.58
N THR A 450 14.62 0.17 21.81
CA THR A 450 14.78 -0.86 20.79
C THR A 450 13.41 -1.38 20.30
N ASN A 451 13.39 -1.83 19.06
CA ASN A 451 12.21 -2.48 18.50
C ASN A 451 12.22 -3.97 18.88
N ASP A 452 11.06 -4.50 19.25
CA ASP A 452 10.88 -5.93 19.55
C ASP A 452 9.50 -6.40 19.07
N ALA A 453 9.29 -7.72 19.01
CA ALA A 453 8.01 -8.33 18.65
C ALA A 453 7.70 -9.54 19.53
N SER A 454 6.87 -9.31 20.54
CA SER A 454 6.42 -10.34 21.47
C SER A 454 5.43 -11.29 20.84
N GLU A 455 5.56 -12.59 21.09
CA GLU A 455 4.58 -13.58 20.66
C GLU A 455 3.42 -13.67 21.66
N ILE A 456 2.26 -13.17 21.27
CA ILE A 456 1.07 -13.13 22.13
C ILE A 456 0.26 -14.45 22.12
N THR A 457 0.66 -15.41 21.29
CA THR A 457 0.08 -16.77 21.22
C THR A 457 0.94 -17.85 21.87
N ALA A 458 2.06 -17.48 22.49
CA ALA A 458 3.01 -18.46 23.05
C ALA A 458 2.38 -19.44 24.04
N HIS A 459 1.36 -19.02 24.79
CA HIS A 459 0.63 -19.82 25.76
C HIS A 459 -0.47 -20.72 25.16
N ILE A 460 -0.79 -20.54 23.86
CA ILE A 460 -1.83 -21.27 23.14
C ILE A 460 -1.34 -21.73 21.74
N PRO A 461 -0.22 -22.43 21.63
CA PRO A 461 0.48 -22.66 20.36
C PRO A 461 -0.31 -23.47 19.32
N SER A 462 -1.37 -24.17 19.74
CA SER A 462 -2.24 -25.00 18.87
C SER A 462 -3.69 -24.48 18.80
N TYR A 463 -3.91 -23.22 19.10
CA TYR A 463 -5.26 -22.66 19.15
C TYR A 463 -5.77 -22.13 17.80
N ILE A 464 -4.90 -21.46 17.05
CA ILE A 464 -5.22 -20.88 15.75
C ILE A 464 -4.80 -21.88 14.66
N ALA A 465 -5.76 -22.66 14.16
CA ALA A 465 -5.50 -23.64 13.12
C ALA A 465 -5.37 -22.99 11.74
N GLY A 466 -4.48 -23.54 10.90
CA GLY A 466 -4.25 -23.07 9.54
C GLY A 466 -3.33 -21.85 9.44
N THR A 467 -3.29 -21.24 8.25
CA THR A 467 -2.55 -20.03 7.94
C THR A 467 -3.49 -18.83 7.97
N VAL A 468 -3.09 -17.73 8.61
CA VAL A 468 -3.88 -16.49 8.63
C VAL A 468 -3.96 -15.91 7.22
N LYS A 469 -5.18 -15.73 6.71
CA LYS A 469 -5.48 -15.15 5.39
C LYS A 469 -5.83 -13.67 5.44
N SER A 470 -6.53 -13.26 6.49
CA SER A 470 -6.98 -11.88 6.64
C SER A 470 -6.97 -11.46 8.10
N MET A 471 -6.73 -10.20 8.34
CA MET A 471 -6.71 -9.59 9.66
C MET A 471 -7.48 -8.28 9.63
N ALA A 472 -8.27 -8.03 10.67
CA ALA A 472 -8.86 -6.74 10.98
C ALA A 472 -8.41 -6.30 12.37
N ALA A 473 -8.11 -5.01 12.54
CA ALA A 473 -7.65 -4.47 13.81
C ALA A 473 -8.33 -3.14 14.12
N SER A 474 -8.70 -2.93 15.38
CA SER A 474 -9.27 -1.68 15.87
C SER A 474 -8.55 -1.24 17.13
N SER A 475 -8.05 -0.01 17.09
CA SER A 475 -7.50 0.66 18.29
C SER A 475 -8.60 1.23 19.20
N ASN A 476 -9.80 1.45 18.66
CA ASN A 476 -10.95 1.93 19.44
C ASN A 476 -11.54 0.82 20.31
N GLU A 477 -11.56 -0.40 19.75
CA GLU A 477 -12.09 -1.59 20.43
C GLU A 477 -11.01 -2.43 21.10
N ASP A 478 -9.74 -2.07 21.02
CA ASP A 478 -8.60 -2.87 21.51
C ASP A 478 -8.69 -4.32 21.07
N MET A 479 -8.88 -4.54 19.77
CA MET A 479 -9.17 -5.87 19.21
C MET A 479 -8.44 -6.13 17.89
N VAL A 480 -7.98 -7.37 17.73
CA VAL A 480 -7.48 -7.91 16.47
C VAL A 480 -8.23 -9.19 16.15
N CYS A 481 -8.81 -9.30 14.96
CA CYS A 481 -9.54 -10.46 14.49
C CYS A 481 -8.78 -11.14 13.34
N LEU A 482 -8.73 -12.48 13.35
CA LEU A 482 -8.04 -13.28 12.35
C LEU A 482 -9.01 -14.24 11.65
N ILE A 483 -8.84 -14.44 10.35
CA ILE A 483 -9.44 -15.53 9.55
C ILE A 483 -8.31 -16.39 9.02
N THR A 484 -8.50 -17.71 9.04
CA THR A 484 -7.51 -18.67 8.55
C THR A 484 -8.01 -19.46 7.33
N ASP A 485 -7.13 -20.25 6.74
CA ASP A 485 -7.45 -21.14 5.62
C ASP A 485 -7.98 -22.53 6.06
N ASP A 486 -7.97 -22.85 7.37
CA ASP A 486 -8.43 -24.14 7.90
C ASP A 486 -9.96 -24.21 7.93
N ASP A 487 -10.62 -23.32 8.66
CA ASP A 487 -12.08 -23.23 8.75
C ASP A 487 -12.54 -21.77 8.56
N ALA A 488 -13.04 -21.49 7.37
CA ALA A 488 -13.52 -20.16 7.02
C ALA A 488 -14.78 -19.71 7.80
N THR A 489 -15.41 -20.62 8.56
CA THR A 489 -16.54 -20.27 9.44
C THR A 489 -16.10 -19.76 10.80
N VAL A 490 -14.79 -19.85 11.11
CA VAL A 490 -14.23 -19.45 12.40
C VAL A 490 -13.43 -18.18 12.29
N VAL A 491 -13.73 -17.22 13.15
CA VAL A 491 -12.95 -16.02 13.38
C VAL A 491 -12.30 -16.13 14.75
N TYR A 492 -11.03 -15.71 14.86
CA TYR A 492 -10.24 -15.71 16.09
C TYR A 492 -10.04 -14.26 16.56
N PRO A 493 -10.90 -13.71 17.45
CA PRO A 493 -10.67 -12.40 18.03
C PRO A 493 -9.69 -12.46 19.20
N TYR A 494 -8.78 -11.52 19.22
CA TYR A 494 -7.88 -11.19 20.31
C TYR A 494 -8.29 -9.87 20.91
N LYS A 495 -8.72 -9.85 22.16
CA LYS A 495 -9.07 -8.66 22.93
C LYS A 495 -7.95 -8.34 23.92
N PHE A 496 -7.49 -7.10 23.91
CA PHE A 496 -6.45 -6.65 24.80
C PHE A 496 -6.84 -5.35 25.51
N PHE A 497 -6.20 -5.06 26.61
CA PHE A 497 -6.34 -3.78 27.29
C PHE A 497 -5.04 -3.42 27.99
N TYR A 498 -4.57 -2.21 27.75
CA TYR A 498 -3.39 -1.64 28.39
C TYR A 498 -3.78 -0.50 29.32
N LYS A 499 -3.19 -0.49 30.52
CA LYS A 499 -3.19 0.66 31.42
C LYS A 499 -1.76 1.22 31.46
N GLY A 500 -1.51 2.27 30.69
CA GLY A 500 -0.15 2.73 30.45
C GLY A 500 0.66 1.69 29.68
N ASN A 501 1.70 1.15 30.29
CA ASN A 501 2.53 0.09 29.71
C ASN A 501 2.15 -1.32 30.15
N ASP A 502 1.28 -1.46 31.17
CA ASP A 502 0.87 -2.75 31.72
C ASP A 502 -0.29 -3.34 30.91
N LYS A 503 -0.08 -4.52 30.33
CA LYS A 503 -1.14 -5.29 29.66
C LYS A 503 -2.00 -5.99 30.71
N LEU A 504 -3.16 -5.42 31.02
CA LEU A 504 -4.10 -5.96 32.00
C LEU A 504 -5.00 -7.04 31.45
N GLN A 505 -5.30 -7.01 30.16
CA GLN A 505 -6.10 -8.02 29.49
C GLN A 505 -5.41 -8.52 28.22
N SER A 506 -5.45 -9.82 28.01
CA SER A 506 -4.94 -10.53 26.83
C SER A 506 -5.77 -11.80 26.69
N ALA A 507 -6.81 -11.75 25.87
CA ALA A 507 -7.81 -12.82 25.80
C ALA A 507 -8.11 -13.21 24.35
N TRP A 508 -8.04 -14.50 24.08
CA TRP A 508 -8.42 -15.11 22.81
C TRP A 508 -9.77 -15.78 22.92
N SER A 509 -10.56 -15.70 21.87
CA SER A 509 -11.82 -16.41 21.73
C SER A 509 -12.00 -16.92 20.29
N GLN A 510 -13.09 -17.62 20.04
CA GLN A 510 -13.49 -18.07 18.71
C GLN A 510 -14.96 -17.66 18.49
N TRP A 511 -15.21 -17.08 17.33
CA TRP A 511 -16.58 -16.87 16.86
C TRP A 511 -16.83 -17.80 15.70
N LYS A 512 -17.90 -18.58 15.79
CA LYS A 512 -18.29 -19.52 14.75
C LYS A 512 -19.56 -19.04 14.07
N PHE A 513 -19.45 -18.82 12.78
CA PHE A 513 -20.51 -18.35 11.90
C PHE A 513 -21.15 -19.53 11.15
N SER A 514 -22.39 -19.37 10.71
CA SER A 514 -23.08 -20.34 9.85
C SER A 514 -22.64 -20.28 8.39
N GLY A 515 -22.03 -19.14 7.96
CA GLY A 515 -21.43 -18.95 6.64
C GLY A 515 -19.93 -18.84 6.68
N SER A 516 -19.29 -18.88 5.52
CA SER A 516 -17.82 -18.68 5.39
C SER A 516 -17.48 -17.21 5.38
N VAL A 517 -16.76 -16.73 6.38
CA VAL A 517 -16.26 -15.35 6.44
C VAL A 517 -15.07 -15.22 5.50
N ARG A 518 -15.18 -14.34 4.51
CA ARG A 518 -14.16 -14.13 3.47
C ARG A 518 -13.29 -12.91 3.71
N PHE A 519 -13.85 -11.89 4.37
CA PHE A 519 -13.15 -10.65 4.66
C PHE A 519 -13.73 -9.98 5.90
N MET A 520 -12.92 -9.21 6.59
CA MET A 520 -13.31 -8.39 7.74
C MET A 520 -12.59 -7.04 7.68
N GLU A 521 -13.28 -5.98 8.09
CA GLU A 521 -12.66 -4.67 8.33
C GLU A 521 -13.43 -3.89 9.39
N PHE A 522 -12.69 -3.18 10.25
CA PHE A 522 -13.26 -2.28 11.23
C PHE A 522 -13.56 -0.90 10.64
N ASP A 523 -14.71 -0.37 10.99
CA ASP A 523 -15.04 1.04 10.84
C ASP A 523 -15.52 1.58 12.18
N GLN A 524 -14.64 2.31 12.86
CA GLN A 524 -14.85 2.77 14.24
C GLN A 524 -15.14 1.59 15.20
N SER A 525 -16.35 1.51 15.75
CA SER A 525 -16.83 0.41 16.61
C SER A 525 -17.67 -0.63 15.86
N ASP A 526 -17.74 -0.56 14.55
CA ASP A 526 -18.41 -1.54 13.70
C ASP A 526 -17.37 -2.46 13.04
N LEU A 527 -17.58 -3.75 13.10
CA LEU A 527 -16.85 -4.74 12.34
C LEU A 527 -17.73 -5.26 11.21
N PHE A 528 -17.29 -5.00 9.98
CA PHE A 528 -17.96 -5.49 8.78
C PHE A 528 -17.38 -6.84 8.36
N PHE A 529 -18.27 -7.71 7.90
CA PHE A 529 -17.94 -9.03 7.38
C PHE A 529 -18.47 -9.20 5.97
N VAL A 530 -17.69 -9.75 5.08
CA VAL A 530 -18.16 -10.31 3.83
C VAL A 530 -18.27 -11.82 4.01
N THR A 531 -19.51 -12.33 4.09
CA THR A 531 -19.80 -13.73 4.42
C THR A 531 -20.49 -14.41 3.25
N GLN A 532 -20.04 -15.61 2.92
CA GLN A 532 -20.61 -16.43 1.84
C GLN A 532 -21.49 -17.55 2.42
N TYR A 533 -22.72 -17.61 1.93
CA TYR A 533 -23.74 -18.61 2.24
C TYR A 533 -24.15 -19.35 0.95
N GLY A 534 -23.39 -20.38 0.56
CA GLY A 534 -23.62 -21.08 -0.71
C GLY A 534 -23.46 -20.15 -1.92
N ASP A 535 -24.54 -19.92 -2.66
CA ASP A 535 -24.58 -19.05 -3.84
C ASP A 535 -24.78 -17.55 -3.52
N LYS A 536 -24.92 -17.20 -2.27
CA LYS A 536 -25.17 -15.82 -1.82
C LYS A 536 -23.99 -15.27 -1.03
N VAL A 537 -23.76 -13.99 -1.20
CA VAL A 537 -22.78 -13.22 -0.42
C VAL A 537 -23.54 -12.12 0.31
N ALA A 538 -23.25 -11.97 1.58
CA ALA A 538 -23.82 -10.94 2.43
C ALA A 538 -22.73 -10.02 2.98
N LEU A 539 -23.01 -8.73 3.04
CA LEU A 539 -22.30 -7.78 3.86
C LEU A 539 -23.02 -7.70 5.20
N GLU A 540 -22.31 -8.04 6.27
CA GLU A 540 -22.86 -8.11 7.63
C GLU A 540 -22.08 -7.17 8.54
N ARG A 541 -22.73 -6.65 9.58
CA ARG A 541 -22.14 -5.70 10.52
C ARG A 541 -22.35 -6.18 11.96
N MET A 542 -21.28 -6.16 12.75
CA MET A 542 -21.30 -6.36 14.19
C MET A 542 -20.91 -5.05 14.87
N ASN A 543 -21.80 -4.48 15.67
CA ASN A 543 -21.55 -3.26 16.41
C ASN A 543 -21.06 -3.59 17.83
N PHE A 544 -19.98 -2.95 18.28
CA PHE A 544 -19.40 -3.09 19.62
C PHE A 544 -19.75 -1.93 20.55
N SER A 545 -20.51 -0.94 20.09
CA SER A 545 -20.94 0.17 20.92
C SER A 545 -21.83 -0.34 22.05
N ARG A 546 -21.55 0.11 23.27
CA ARG A 546 -22.38 -0.22 24.45
C ARG A 546 -23.75 0.43 24.42
N ASP A 547 -23.91 1.47 23.61
CA ASP A 547 -25.15 2.26 23.50
C ASP A 547 -26.07 1.76 22.37
N ASP A 548 -25.76 0.61 21.75
CA ASP A 548 -26.64 -0.04 20.78
C ASP A 548 -27.86 -0.69 21.47
N ALA A 549 -28.45 0.04 22.45
CA ALA A 549 -29.73 -0.29 23.03
C ALA A 549 -30.78 -0.16 21.93
N LEU A 550 -31.50 -1.25 21.66
CA LEU A 550 -32.61 -1.22 20.76
C LEU A 550 -33.66 -0.26 21.33
N SER A 551 -34.03 0.75 20.58
CA SER A 551 -34.92 1.84 21.05
C SER A 551 -36.32 1.37 21.50
N ASP A 552 -36.67 0.14 21.16
CA ASP A 552 -38.01 -0.45 21.38
C ASP A 552 -37.98 -1.70 22.30
N THR A 553 -36.81 -2.03 22.88
CA THR A 553 -36.69 -3.10 23.88
C THR A 553 -35.90 -2.62 25.09
N SER A 554 -36.16 -3.17 26.27
CA SER A 554 -35.43 -2.91 27.51
C SER A 554 -34.16 -3.79 27.67
N PHE A 555 -33.83 -4.60 26.66
CA PHE A 555 -32.72 -5.56 26.66
C PHE A 555 -32.20 -5.73 25.23
N PRO A 556 -30.91 -6.03 25.05
CA PRO A 556 -30.37 -6.39 23.75
C PRO A 556 -30.89 -7.76 23.31
N VAL A 557 -31.30 -7.89 22.03
CA VAL A 557 -31.65 -9.18 21.41
C VAL A 557 -30.41 -9.70 20.72
N LEU A 558 -29.83 -10.76 21.25
CA LEU A 558 -28.56 -11.35 20.77
C LEU A 558 -28.84 -12.51 19.82
N LEU A 559 -28.78 -12.24 18.53
CA LEU A 559 -28.94 -13.21 17.44
C LEU A 559 -27.91 -12.94 16.36
N ASP A 560 -27.39 -13.99 15.76
CA ASP A 560 -26.60 -13.88 14.54
C ASP A 560 -27.50 -13.47 13.37
N ARG A 561 -27.02 -12.61 12.47
CA ARG A 561 -27.76 -12.10 11.31
C ARG A 561 -29.10 -11.44 11.71
N ARG A 562 -29.12 -10.77 12.85
CA ARG A 562 -30.31 -10.13 13.38
C ARG A 562 -30.89 -9.08 12.44
N VAL A 563 -32.16 -9.16 12.16
CA VAL A 563 -32.94 -8.21 11.37
C VAL A 563 -34.14 -7.73 12.17
N LYS A 564 -34.40 -6.42 12.13
CA LYS A 564 -35.63 -5.82 12.65
C LYS A 564 -36.70 -5.90 11.57
N LEU A 565 -37.86 -6.49 11.90
CA LEU A 565 -38.97 -6.67 11.00
C LEU A 565 -40.18 -5.91 11.51
N THR A 566 -40.83 -5.14 10.62
CA THR A 566 -42.02 -4.30 10.90
C THR A 566 -42.99 -4.42 9.74
N GLY A 567 -44.28 -4.21 9.98
CA GLY A 567 -45.29 -4.23 8.94
C GLY A 567 -45.36 -5.55 8.18
N ASN A 568 -44.99 -5.53 6.88
CA ASN A 568 -44.98 -6.71 6.01
C ASN A 568 -43.57 -7.20 5.71
N ASP A 569 -42.57 -6.78 6.48
CA ASP A 569 -41.19 -7.19 6.25
C ASP A 569 -41.02 -8.71 6.39
N THR A 570 -40.17 -9.29 5.59
CA THR A 570 -39.81 -10.70 5.66
C THR A 570 -38.31 -10.84 5.91
N LEU A 571 -37.89 -11.97 6.48
CA LEU A 571 -36.47 -12.24 6.67
C LEU A 571 -35.75 -12.26 5.32
N PRO A 572 -34.68 -11.45 5.12
CA PRO A 572 -34.02 -11.32 3.80
C PRO A 572 -33.17 -12.55 3.40
N TYR A 573 -33.17 -13.57 4.25
CA TYR A 573 -32.47 -14.84 4.00
C TYR A 573 -33.30 -16.04 4.49
N THR A 574 -32.94 -17.22 4.04
CA THR A 574 -33.60 -18.47 4.46
C THR A 574 -32.69 -19.23 5.41
N ASP A 575 -33.14 -19.49 6.63
CA ASP A 575 -32.47 -20.34 7.60
C ASP A 575 -33.54 -21.05 8.45
N ALA A 576 -33.51 -22.38 8.46
CA ALA A 576 -34.50 -23.18 9.17
C ALA A 576 -34.39 -23.06 10.69
N THR A 577 -33.26 -22.57 11.20
CA THR A 577 -33.01 -22.39 12.64
C THR A 577 -33.31 -20.97 13.12
N ALA A 578 -33.70 -20.07 12.23
CA ALA A 578 -34.04 -18.70 12.58
C ALA A 578 -35.23 -18.65 13.56
N ILE A 579 -35.10 -17.82 14.58
CA ILE A 579 -36.13 -17.54 15.56
C ILE A 579 -36.65 -16.10 15.44
N TYR A 580 -37.83 -15.88 15.89
CA TYR A 580 -38.52 -14.58 15.88
C TYR A 580 -38.79 -14.16 17.31
N VAL A 581 -38.28 -13.00 17.72
CA VAL A 581 -38.38 -12.48 19.09
C VAL A 581 -39.18 -11.19 19.09
N THR A 582 -40.25 -11.11 19.85
CA THR A 582 -41.03 -9.88 20.02
C THR A 582 -40.31 -8.89 20.92
N THR A 583 -40.73 -7.62 20.92
CA THR A 583 -40.19 -6.58 21.82
C THR A 583 -40.35 -6.90 23.30
N ALA A 584 -41.31 -7.79 23.64
CA ALA A 584 -41.49 -8.31 25.00
C ALA A 584 -40.58 -9.51 25.33
N GLY A 585 -39.71 -9.95 24.40
CA GLY A 585 -38.77 -11.07 24.59
C GLY A 585 -39.34 -12.47 24.36
N ALA A 586 -40.57 -12.59 23.87
CA ALA A 586 -41.16 -13.89 23.57
C ALA A 586 -40.70 -14.42 22.21
N ILE A 587 -40.30 -15.68 22.18
CA ILE A 587 -40.00 -16.41 20.93
C ILE A 587 -41.34 -16.85 20.34
N VAL A 588 -41.59 -16.50 19.08
CA VAL A 588 -42.83 -16.82 18.36
C VAL A 588 -42.53 -17.55 17.05
N THR A 589 -43.51 -18.23 16.47
CA THR A 589 -43.37 -18.82 15.12
C THR A 589 -43.39 -17.73 14.05
N ALA A 590 -42.90 -18.05 12.86
CA ALA A 590 -42.86 -17.10 11.74
C ALA A 590 -44.24 -16.56 11.38
N SER A 591 -45.31 -17.40 11.46
CA SER A 591 -46.70 -16.97 11.22
C SER A 591 -47.24 -16.03 12.30
N ALA A 592 -46.93 -16.30 13.58
CA ALA A 592 -47.29 -15.42 14.68
C ALA A 592 -46.51 -14.09 14.63
N ALA A 593 -45.26 -14.12 14.21
CA ALA A 593 -44.44 -12.93 13.97
C ALA A 593 -45.07 -12.02 12.90
N ALA A 594 -45.47 -12.59 11.77
CA ALA A 594 -46.14 -11.88 10.69
C ALA A 594 -47.49 -11.24 11.15
N THR A 595 -48.22 -11.98 11.94
CA THR A 595 -49.49 -11.45 12.54
C THR A 595 -49.23 -10.28 13.50
N PHE A 596 -48.19 -10.41 14.33
CA PHE A 596 -47.78 -9.35 15.28
C PHE A 596 -47.30 -8.09 14.57
N GLN A 597 -46.52 -8.24 13.49
CA GLN A 597 -46.03 -7.15 12.63
C GLN A 597 -47.22 -6.43 11.94
N ALA A 598 -48.16 -7.18 11.34
CA ALA A 598 -49.34 -6.64 10.68
C ALA A 598 -50.22 -5.82 11.66
N GLY A 599 -50.17 -6.13 12.96
CA GLY A 599 -50.79 -5.35 14.02
C GLY A 599 -49.97 -4.12 14.49
N GLY A 600 -48.91 -3.76 13.80
CA GLY A 600 -48.02 -2.63 14.13
C GLY A 600 -46.91 -2.94 15.12
N GLY A 601 -46.69 -4.22 15.46
CA GLY A 601 -45.64 -4.66 16.36
C GLY A 601 -44.28 -4.78 15.65
N THR A 602 -43.21 -4.75 16.43
CA THR A 602 -41.84 -5.00 15.95
C THR A 602 -41.38 -6.38 16.40
N VAL A 603 -40.73 -7.11 15.49
CA VAL A 603 -40.11 -8.41 15.73
C VAL A 603 -38.66 -8.38 15.32
N TYR A 604 -37.78 -8.99 16.12
CA TYR A 604 -36.39 -9.25 15.77
C TYR A 604 -36.26 -10.70 15.34
N ALA A 605 -35.75 -10.93 14.16
CA ALA A 605 -35.50 -12.27 13.65
C ALA A 605 -34.02 -12.51 13.42
N GLY A 606 -33.53 -13.72 13.64
CA GLY A 606 -32.13 -14.10 13.43
C GLY A 606 -31.83 -15.54 13.86
N VAL A 607 -30.60 -15.93 13.73
CA VAL A 607 -30.13 -17.29 14.05
C VAL A 607 -29.57 -17.30 15.48
N PRO A 608 -30.05 -18.21 16.37
CA PRO A 608 -29.46 -18.33 17.69
C PRO A 608 -28.05 -18.91 17.63
N TYR A 609 -27.18 -18.46 18.51
CA TYR A 609 -25.85 -19.00 18.71
C TYR A 609 -25.61 -19.37 20.17
N THR A 610 -24.58 -20.17 20.45
CA THR A 610 -24.27 -20.61 21.81
C THR A 610 -22.98 -19.94 22.31
N LEU A 611 -23.09 -19.14 23.38
CA LEU A 611 -21.93 -18.73 24.16
C LEU A 611 -21.43 -19.91 24.98
N ILE A 612 -20.14 -20.21 24.90
CA ILE A 612 -19.46 -21.24 25.70
C ILE A 612 -18.24 -20.62 26.38
N TYR A 613 -18.23 -20.63 27.70
CA TYR A 613 -17.06 -20.28 28.49
C TYR A 613 -16.61 -21.50 29.31
N ARG A 614 -15.46 -22.07 28.95
CA ARG A 614 -14.88 -23.21 29.64
C ARG A 614 -13.80 -22.74 30.60
N PHE A 615 -13.98 -23.06 31.88
CA PHE A 615 -12.96 -22.78 32.88
C PHE A 615 -11.72 -23.64 32.64
N SER A 616 -10.54 -23.04 32.82
CA SER A 616 -9.28 -23.78 32.88
C SER A 616 -9.26 -24.71 34.10
N GLN A 617 -8.41 -25.72 34.06
CA GLN A 617 -8.25 -26.64 35.19
C GLN A 617 -7.85 -25.89 36.45
N GLN A 618 -8.61 -26.09 37.52
CA GLN A 618 -8.30 -25.50 38.80
C GLN A 618 -7.09 -26.17 39.46
N VAL A 619 -6.13 -25.39 39.93
CA VAL A 619 -4.92 -25.88 40.60
C VAL A 619 -4.67 -25.13 41.89
N PHE A 620 -4.20 -25.84 42.92
CA PHE A 620 -3.74 -25.21 44.14
C PHE A 620 -2.33 -24.61 43.90
N ARG A 621 -2.12 -23.37 44.29
CA ARG A 621 -0.83 -22.68 44.15
C ARG A 621 -0.29 -22.32 45.51
N ASN A 622 0.97 -22.65 45.76
CA ASN A 622 1.73 -22.12 46.89
C ASN A 622 2.59 -20.97 46.35
N GLN A 623 2.35 -19.78 46.83
CA GLN A 623 2.94 -18.55 46.28
C GLN A 623 2.69 -18.42 44.76
N LYS A 624 3.68 -18.64 43.90
CA LYS A 624 3.56 -18.53 42.44
C LYS A 624 3.55 -19.89 41.70
N GLN A 625 3.85 -21.01 42.43
CA GLN A 625 3.99 -22.32 41.78
C GLN A 625 2.76 -23.21 41.99
N PRO A 626 2.27 -23.90 40.91
CA PRO A 626 1.20 -24.86 41.04
C PRO A 626 1.70 -26.15 41.74
N ILE A 627 0.92 -26.65 42.67
CA ILE A 627 1.17 -27.94 43.30
C ILE A 627 0.31 -29.00 42.63
N THR A 628 0.96 -29.92 41.92
CA THR A 628 0.29 -30.97 41.13
C THR A 628 0.25 -32.34 41.84
N THR A 629 1.00 -32.52 42.90
CA THR A 629 1.16 -33.79 43.64
C THR A 629 0.02 -34.09 44.61
N GLY A 630 -0.86 -33.12 44.88
CA GLY A 630 -2.03 -33.25 45.74
C GLY A 630 -3.33 -33.56 45.00
N ARG A 631 -4.38 -33.81 45.77
CA ARG A 631 -5.76 -33.88 45.30
C ARG A 631 -6.52 -32.59 45.63
N LEU A 632 -6.97 -31.89 44.63
CA LEU A 632 -7.85 -30.73 44.80
C LEU A 632 -9.29 -31.18 44.55
N GLN A 633 -10.07 -31.26 45.59
CA GLN A 633 -11.50 -31.61 45.53
C GLN A 633 -12.31 -30.31 45.44
N LEU A 634 -12.95 -30.08 44.34
CA LEU A 634 -13.88 -28.97 44.11
C LEU A 634 -15.20 -29.28 44.83
N LYS A 635 -15.66 -28.37 45.68
CA LYS A 635 -16.93 -28.48 46.41
C LYS A 635 -18.05 -27.67 45.73
N ASN A 636 -17.85 -26.36 45.70
CA ASN A 636 -18.79 -25.43 45.13
C ASN A 636 -18.09 -24.41 44.23
N MET A 637 -18.87 -23.77 43.36
CA MET A 637 -18.42 -22.61 42.62
C MET A 637 -19.52 -21.54 42.64
N ALA A 638 -19.10 -20.30 42.74
CA ALA A 638 -19.95 -19.14 42.67
C ALA A 638 -19.55 -18.30 41.46
N VAL A 639 -20.50 -17.90 40.64
CA VAL A 639 -20.28 -17.01 39.47
C VAL A 639 -21.04 -15.72 39.71
N VAL A 640 -20.30 -14.61 39.65
CA VAL A 640 -20.86 -13.26 39.69
C VAL A 640 -21.24 -12.85 38.29
N TYR A 641 -22.46 -12.41 38.11
CA TYR A 641 -23.03 -12.01 36.82
C TYR A 641 -23.75 -10.66 36.94
N ALA A 642 -23.92 -9.99 35.80
CA ALA A 642 -24.68 -8.73 35.72
C ALA A 642 -25.59 -8.73 34.49
N ASN A 643 -26.78 -8.15 34.64
CA ASN A 643 -27.75 -8.00 33.55
C ASN A 643 -27.95 -9.27 32.72
N THR A 644 -28.12 -10.41 33.39
CA THR A 644 -28.14 -11.73 32.79
C THR A 644 -29.54 -12.33 32.82
N GLY A 645 -30.03 -12.80 31.66
CA GLY A 645 -31.33 -13.43 31.52
C GLY A 645 -31.32 -14.94 31.71
N PHE A 646 -30.30 -15.63 31.13
CA PHE A 646 -30.26 -17.10 31.14
C PHE A 646 -28.87 -17.63 30.89
N PHE A 647 -28.44 -18.68 31.60
CA PHE A 647 -27.32 -19.52 31.27
C PHE A 647 -27.43 -20.92 31.91
N ASN A 648 -26.73 -21.88 31.35
CA ASN A 648 -26.56 -23.20 31.90
C ASN A 648 -25.13 -23.34 32.47
N VAL A 649 -25.03 -24.00 33.64
CA VAL A 649 -23.77 -24.53 34.12
C VAL A 649 -23.69 -26.00 33.74
N VAL A 650 -22.71 -26.35 32.91
CA VAL A 650 -22.47 -27.71 32.44
C VAL A 650 -21.21 -28.25 33.15
N THR A 651 -21.38 -29.31 33.90
CA THR A 651 -20.27 -29.95 34.64
C THR A 651 -20.09 -31.41 34.21
N VAL A 652 -18.86 -31.73 33.84
CA VAL A 652 -18.44 -33.13 33.54
C VAL A 652 -17.39 -33.54 34.57
N PRO A 653 -17.75 -34.30 35.63
CA PRO A 653 -16.81 -34.66 36.71
C PRO A 653 -15.66 -35.55 36.28
N HIS A 654 -15.82 -36.29 35.19
CA HIS A 654 -14.85 -37.27 34.71
C HIS A 654 -14.61 -37.10 33.20
N LYS A 655 -13.98 -35.97 32.82
CA LYS A 655 -13.67 -35.67 31.40
C LYS A 655 -12.72 -36.68 30.73
N ASN A 656 -11.94 -37.43 31.51
CA ASN A 656 -10.96 -38.42 31.03
C ASN A 656 -11.58 -39.76 30.61
N LEU A 657 -12.87 -39.99 30.91
CA LEU A 657 -13.59 -41.16 30.40
C LEU A 657 -13.90 -40.99 28.91
N PRO A 658 -14.10 -42.11 28.18
CA PRO A 658 -14.61 -42.07 26.82
C PRO A 658 -15.91 -41.27 26.77
N VAL A 659 -16.14 -40.53 25.69
CA VAL A 659 -17.28 -39.60 25.57
C VAL A 659 -18.63 -40.29 25.87
N ALA A 660 -18.80 -41.52 25.38
CA ALA A 660 -20.02 -42.30 25.61
C ALA A 660 -20.26 -42.70 27.10
N SER A 661 -19.22 -42.64 27.94
CA SER A 661 -19.29 -43.00 29.36
C SER A 661 -19.22 -41.78 30.29
N ARG A 662 -19.25 -40.57 29.74
CA ARG A 662 -19.22 -39.32 30.53
C ARG A 662 -20.61 -38.99 31.05
N THR A 663 -20.70 -38.72 32.34
CA THR A 663 -21.90 -38.12 32.91
C THR A 663 -21.80 -36.61 32.85
N THR A 664 -22.78 -35.96 32.27
CA THR A 664 -22.86 -34.48 32.19
C THR A 664 -24.02 -33.99 33.05
N TYR A 665 -23.74 -33.06 33.92
CA TYR A 665 -24.77 -32.40 34.76
C TYR A 665 -25.00 -30.98 34.25
N THR A 666 -26.23 -30.68 33.91
CA THR A 666 -26.64 -29.33 33.49
C THR A 666 -27.57 -28.68 34.53
N ARG A 667 -27.23 -27.48 34.94
CA ARG A 667 -28.04 -26.66 35.85
C ARG A 667 -28.36 -25.33 35.20
N ALA A 668 -29.61 -25.02 35.05
CA ALA A 668 -30.06 -23.78 34.45
C ALA A 668 -30.16 -22.66 35.51
N PHE A 669 -29.65 -21.50 35.17
CA PHE A 669 -29.96 -20.24 35.81
C PHE A 669 -30.97 -19.49 34.94
N THR A 670 -32.00 -18.94 35.53
CA THR A 670 -32.94 -18.05 34.89
C THR A 670 -32.99 -16.75 35.69
N GLY A 671 -33.02 -15.60 35.04
CA GLY A 671 -33.13 -14.29 35.72
C GLY A 671 -34.39 -14.10 36.56
N ARG A 672 -35.30 -15.13 36.60
CA ARG A 672 -36.49 -15.14 37.45
C ARG A 672 -36.14 -15.59 38.86
N VAL A 673 -35.73 -14.65 39.68
CA VAL A 673 -35.40 -14.91 41.08
C VAL A 673 -36.70 -14.80 41.93
N VAL A 674 -37.03 -15.86 42.67
CA VAL A 674 -38.19 -15.85 43.53
C VAL A 674 -38.09 -14.75 44.61
N GLY A 675 -39.07 -13.89 44.66
CA GLY A 675 -39.07 -12.75 45.57
C GLY A 675 -38.38 -11.48 45.03
N GLY A 676 -37.81 -11.54 43.84
CA GLY A 676 -37.22 -10.36 43.18
C GLY A 676 -38.30 -9.41 42.65
N GLY A 677 -38.13 -8.11 42.88
CA GLY A 677 -39.04 -7.07 42.39
C GLY A 677 -39.06 -6.90 40.85
N THR A 678 -38.21 -7.59 40.17
CA THR A 678 -38.03 -7.58 38.68
C THR A 678 -38.92 -8.60 37.96
N ASN A 679 -39.65 -9.48 38.69
CA ASN A 679 -40.54 -10.49 38.12
C ASN A 679 -41.90 -9.91 37.73
N ILE A 680 -41.93 -9.07 36.72
CA ILE A 680 -43.16 -8.49 36.16
C ILE A 680 -43.66 -9.40 35.04
N LEU A 681 -44.93 -9.75 35.03
CA LEU A 681 -45.53 -10.56 33.98
C LEU A 681 -45.42 -9.85 32.62
N GLY A 682 -44.92 -10.55 31.59
CA GLY A 682 -44.76 -9.98 30.24
C GLY A 682 -43.49 -9.18 30.02
N THR A 683 -42.55 -9.16 30.97
CA THR A 683 -41.20 -8.55 30.82
C THR A 683 -40.10 -9.60 30.89
N VAL A 684 -38.98 -9.30 30.29
CA VAL A 684 -37.75 -10.13 30.39
C VAL A 684 -37.05 -9.84 31.71
N PRO A 685 -36.91 -10.81 32.61
CA PRO A 685 -36.20 -10.62 33.85
C PRO A 685 -34.70 -10.67 33.59
N LEU A 686 -34.02 -9.55 33.77
CA LEU A 686 -32.56 -9.48 33.84
C LEU A 686 -32.14 -9.30 35.29
N ASP A 687 -31.26 -10.14 35.78
CA ASP A 687 -30.80 -10.13 37.16
C ASP A 687 -29.29 -9.83 37.25
N THR A 688 -28.87 -9.32 38.40
CA THR A 688 -27.48 -9.07 38.74
C THR A 688 -27.23 -9.63 40.13
N GLY A 689 -26.22 -10.53 40.24
CA GLY A 689 -25.98 -11.19 41.51
C GLY A 689 -24.91 -12.29 41.43
N THR A 690 -25.05 -13.28 42.33
CA THR A 690 -24.14 -14.40 42.44
C THR A 690 -24.90 -15.71 42.38
N TYR A 691 -24.56 -16.58 41.44
CA TYR A 691 -25.12 -17.93 41.30
C TYR A 691 -24.15 -18.96 41.84
N ARG A 692 -24.54 -19.68 42.88
CA ARG A 692 -23.73 -20.74 43.53
C ARG A 692 -24.25 -22.11 43.17
N PHE A 693 -23.34 -23.02 42.83
CA PHE A 693 -23.63 -24.39 42.44
C PHE A 693 -22.57 -25.39 42.94
N GLY A 694 -22.98 -26.61 43.23
CA GLY A 694 -22.09 -27.68 43.68
C GLY A 694 -21.36 -28.32 42.51
N LEU A 695 -20.08 -28.66 42.70
CA LEU A 695 -19.25 -29.36 41.68
C LEU A 695 -18.99 -30.80 42.04
N GLN A 696 -18.59 -31.08 43.31
CA GLN A 696 -18.31 -32.40 43.86
C GLN A 696 -17.37 -33.28 42.98
N ALA A 697 -16.32 -32.68 42.44
CA ALA A 697 -15.43 -33.30 41.49
C ALA A 697 -13.94 -33.08 41.80
N ASN A 698 -13.08 -33.98 41.35
CA ASN A 698 -11.64 -33.74 41.40
C ASN A 698 -11.26 -32.78 40.30
N ALA A 699 -10.54 -31.70 40.64
CA ALA A 699 -10.12 -30.65 39.70
C ALA A 699 -9.37 -31.16 38.45
N GLN A 700 -8.57 -32.22 38.59
CA GLN A 700 -7.86 -32.83 37.45
C GLN A 700 -8.78 -33.45 36.42
N ASN A 701 -9.94 -33.96 36.83
CA ASN A 701 -10.86 -34.67 35.98
C ASN A 701 -12.11 -33.85 35.59
N ALA A 702 -12.34 -32.75 36.27
CA ALA A 702 -13.52 -31.91 36.04
C ALA A 702 -13.38 -31.06 34.80
N GLN A 703 -14.50 -30.89 34.09
CA GLN A 703 -14.68 -29.83 33.08
C GLN A 703 -15.92 -29.03 33.51
N ILE A 704 -15.79 -27.73 33.55
CA ILE A 704 -16.84 -26.80 33.96
C ILE A 704 -17.04 -25.78 32.87
N GLU A 705 -18.28 -25.63 32.41
CA GLU A 705 -18.63 -24.68 31.35
C GLU A 705 -19.85 -23.86 31.75
N LEU A 706 -19.82 -22.59 31.37
CA LEU A 706 -21.01 -21.74 31.33
C LEU A 706 -21.46 -21.67 29.88
N GLN A 707 -22.73 -21.98 29.63
CA GLN A 707 -23.28 -22.01 28.26
C GLN A 707 -24.58 -21.20 28.22
N SER A 708 -24.77 -20.42 27.15
CA SER A 708 -26.04 -19.75 26.88
C SER A 708 -26.35 -19.82 25.39
N ALA A 709 -27.50 -20.43 25.05
CA ALA A 709 -28.07 -20.43 23.71
C ALA A 709 -29.28 -19.48 23.59
N SER A 710 -29.47 -18.63 24.58
CA SER A 710 -30.56 -17.67 24.62
C SER A 710 -30.28 -16.42 23.82
N HIS A 711 -31.32 -15.81 23.26
CA HIS A 711 -31.26 -14.46 22.67
C HIS A 711 -31.09 -13.35 23.72
N LEU A 712 -31.09 -13.68 25.02
CA LEU A 712 -30.94 -12.74 26.12
C LEU A 712 -29.50 -12.50 26.49
N PRO A 713 -29.17 -11.35 27.05
CA PRO A 713 -27.80 -11.05 27.47
C PRO A 713 -27.34 -11.97 28.60
N CYS A 714 -26.04 -12.27 28.58
CA CYS A 714 -25.36 -13.08 29.57
C CYS A 714 -23.96 -12.48 29.79
N SER A 715 -23.72 -11.91 30.98
CA SER A 715 -22.49 -11.21 31.34
C SER A 715 -21.89 -11.76 32.64
N PHE A 716 -20.74 -12.39 32.55
CA PHE A 716 -20.01 -12.93 33.72
C PHE A 716 -18.90 -11.98 34.12
N GLN A 717 -18.76 -11.70 35.42
CA GLN A 717 -17.77 -10.77 35.96
C GLN A 717 -16.61 -11.48 36.64
N SER A 718 -16.91 -12.44 37.51
CA SER A 718 -15.90 -13.22 38.24
C SER A 718 -16.46 -14.59 38.63
N ALA A 719 -15.56 -15.49 39.03
CA ALA A 719 -15.93 -16.77 39.59
C ALA A 719 -15.03 -17.12 40.78
N GLU A 720 -15.62 -17.69 41.80
CA GLU A 720 -14.95 -18.16 43.01
C GLU A 720 -15.17 -19.65 43.17
N VAL A 721 -14.10 -20.38 43.54
CA VAL A 721 -14.15 -21.83 43.74
C VAL A 721 -13.86 -22.16 45.19
N GLU A 722 -14.76 -22.87 45.81
CA GLU A 722 -14.55 -23.51 47.13
C GLU A 722 -14.02 -24.92 46.92
N ALA A 723 -12.82 -25.21 47.44
CA ALA A 723 -12.17 -26.49 47.22
C ALA A 723 -11.38 -26.91 48.47
N GLU A 724 -11.13 -28.21 48.60
CA GLU A 724 -10.29 -28.79 49.62
C GLU A 724 -9.07 -29.42 48.97
N PHE A 725 -7.89 -29.04 49.46
CA PHE A 725 -6.62 -29.56 48.97
C PHE A 725 -6.03 -30.57 49.96
N VAL A 726 -5.76 -31.80 49.50
CA VAL A 726 -5.15 -32.86 50.31
C VAL A 726 -3.85 -33.26 49.64
N LEU A 727 -2.73 -33.08 50.38
CA LEU A 727 -1.44 -33.61 49.99
C LEU A 727 -1.45 -35.13 50.06
N ARG A 728 -1.05 -35.78 48.98
CA ARG A 728 -0.77 -37.23 49.07
C ARG A 728 0.48 -37.42 49.93
N SER A 729 0.36 -38.18 51.03
CA SER A 729 1.52 -38.61 51.75
C SER A 729 2.46 -39.39 50.85
N GLN A 730 3.70 -38.97 50.73
CA GLN A 730 4.73 -39.76 50.12
C GLN A 730 4.86 -41.03 50.93
N ARG A 731 4.52 -42.17 50.37
CA ARG A 731 5.01 -43.47 50.93
C ARG A 731 6.51 -43.50 50.63
N MET A 732 7.33 -43.40 51.64
CA MET A 732 8.73 -43.76 51.56
C MET A 732 8.87 -45.24 51.24
#